data_f1a80905f6302cb506844f75f4f83c1f
#
_entry.id   f1a80905f6302cb506844f75f4f83c1f
#
_cell.length_a   1.000
_cell.length_b   1.000
_cell.length_c   1.000
_cell.angle_alpha   90.00
_cell.angle_beta   90.00
_cell.angle_gamma   90.00
#
_symmetry.space_group_name_H-M   'P 1'
#
loop_
_entity.id
_entity.type
_entity.pdbx_description
1 polymer ?
#
loop_
_entity_poly.entity_id
_entity_poly.type
_entity_poly.pdbx_seq_one_letter_code
_entity_poly.pdbx_strand_id
1 'polypeptide(L)'
;MPNYDLPGVEALREMAADDSGSIFAPKSELDDFRQVFLDRELSWLAFDHRVMLEAAERRLPLYERLRFLAIWASNLDEFYMVRVGGLVDRDQLQPFKADIVSGLTPRERLEAIGRRTSVQLKSAEKLYAQITAAMRGAGVEILQADLTDPVDAALCRQQFEVIRPLLTAQVVPAGKPLPFLRNKEQAVIAILSGGKRAELGLVPIARLPKYTAFHVNDTIKILPTAELVLRFAEEFFPDREVEEARLLRVTRNAEINMQDLMAGCEADVRAVMERVLRRRRRLQPVRAQLYPDASKRLQKRVAVGLQLPPERVFVSTFPSDPGFVYAMEGEIPDEMKRTITAPAKNVALQKGDYFSYLARHDLLIALPYQRIDPFVDLLYEAADHPQVESIHITLYRLAGSSRIAAALSYAAQQGKRVVCVLELRARFDEQNNIDYSRMLEAAGCEVIYGLTDYKVHTKLCLIARRLPQGIAYYTQVGTGNYNESTAEQYTDLMLLTTDPAIGRDAAKVFRALSQGETVPETETLWVAPEGYRSRVCEMIERETAAGADGYIAIKVNSMNDPEVMRRLIAASRAGVEVRLYVRGICCLKPGVEGYTENVHIRSIIGQYLEHERIFVFGRGERRRVFIGSGDLLLRNTRRRVEAFAEVRDGVIQAQLLHILQSMERDNCKAWVLNANGSYARVTPGSAAPYRSQAALHDYFAAQKIEKPKPPQPVQKQTAAPQPVQAPPPPPKKLPWWKRFWNWLMGK
;
A
#
# COMPACT_ATOMS: atom_id res chain seq x y z
N MET A 1 25.10 -4.57 28.09
CA MET A 1 24.63 -5.28 26.89
C MET A 1 25.86 -5.78 26.16
N PRO A 2 26.00 -7.06 25.82
CA PRO A 2 27.15 -7.54 25.09
C PRO A 2 27.21 -6.91 23.68
N ASN A 3 28.38 -6.36 23.34
CA ASN A 3 28.69 -5.89 22.01
C ASN A 3 28.83 -7.11 21.09
N TYR A 4 27.80 -7.40 20.30
CA TYR A 4 27.91 -8.34 19.20
C TYR A 4 28.41 -7.56 17.98
N ASP A 5 29.64 -7.86 17.53
CA ASP A 5 30.18 -7.36 16.26
C ASP A 5 29.42 -8.00 15.09
N LEU A 6 28.42 -7.28 14.61
CA LEU A 6 27.87 -7.53 13.27
C LEU A 6 28.92 -7.13 12.24
N PRO A 7 29.09 -7.83 11.11
CA PRO A 7 29.76 -7.24 9.96
C PRO A 7 29.08 -5.90 9.74
N GLY A 8 29.87 -4.84 9.76
CA GLY A 8 29.36 -3.50 9.86
C GLY A 8 28.37 -3.21 8.72
N VAL A 9 27.52 -2.24 8.93
CA VAL A 9 26.69 -1.62 7.86
C VAL A 9 27.50 -1.36 6.59
N GLU A 10 28.81 -1.25 6.70
CA GLU A 10 29.78 -1.12 5.59
C GLU A 10 29.90 -2.39 4.74
N ALA A 11 29.98 -3.59 5.31
CA ALA A 11 29.99 -4.83 4.51
C ALA A 11 28.66 -5.08 3.81
N LEU A 12 27.53 -4.63 4.43
CA LEU A 12 26.22 -4.62 3.76
C LEU A 12 26.11 -3.47 2.72
N ARG A 13 26.86 -2.38 2.91
CA ARG A 13 27.02 -1.29 1.91
C ARG A 13 27.82 -1.74 0.70
N GLU A 14 28.92 -2.48 0.89
CA GLU A 14 29.69 -3.05 -0.21
C GLU A 14 28.88 -4.07 -1.01
N MET A 15 28.09 -4.91 -0.36
CA MET A 15 27.17 -5.84 -1.04
C MET A 15 26.04 -5.12 -1.79
N ALA A 16 25.63 -3.94 -1.34
CA ALA A 16 24.63 -3.10 -2.04
C ALA A 16 25.27 -2.26 -3.15
N ALA A 17 26.55 -1.88 -3.00
CA ALA A 17 27.31 -1.09 -3.97
C ALA A 17 27.80 -1.93 -5.17
N ASP A 18 28.14 -3.20 -4.95
CA ASP A 18 28.61 -4.12 -6.00
C ASP A 18 27.49 -4.49 -7.01
N ASP A 19 26.26 -4.07 -6.74
CA ASP A 19 25.09 -4.29 -7.59
C ASP A 19 24.86 -3.15 -8.62
N SER A 20 25.75 -2.17 -8.67
CA SER A 20 25.72 -1.04 -9.63
C SER A 20 26.24 -1.41 -11.03
N GLY A 21 26.58 -2.69 -11.25
CA GLY A 21 27.02 -3.19 -12.55
C GLY A 21 26.01 -2.82 -13.64
N SER A 22 26.48 -2.03 -14.59
CA SER A 22 25.78 -1.52 -15.75
C SER A 22 24.89 -2.56 -16.43
N ILE A 23 23.60 -2.59 -16.07
CA ILE A 23 22.58 -3.43 -16.72
C ILE A 23 22.02 -2.69 -17.97
N PHE A 24 22.69 -1.64 -18.43
CA PHE A 24 22.22 -0.82 -19.55
C PHE A 24 23.11 -1.03 -20.78
N ALA A 25 22.61 -1.77 -21.76
CA ALA A 25 23.19 -1.78 -23.10
C ALA A 25 22.52 -0.69 -23.96
N PRO A 26 23.30 0.18 -24.62
CA PRO A 26 22.74 1.25 -25.45
C PRO A 26 22.35 0.73 -26.82
N LYS A 27 21.17 1.02 -27.34
CA LYS A 27 20.86 1.10 -28.78
C LYS A 27 19.43 1.59 -29.06
N SER A 28 19.24 2.81 -29.51
CA SER A 28 18.25 3.46 -30.38
C SER A 28 18.01 4.92 -30.01
N GLU A 29 17.28 5.74 -30.78
CA GLU A 29 17.03 7.18 -30.51
C GLU A 29 16.24 7.50 -29.23
N LEU A 30 15.67 6.51 -28.55
CA LEU A 30 15.23 6.60 -27.15
C LEU A 30 16.40 6.55 -26.18
N ASP A 31 17.62 6.39 -26.67
CA ASP A 31 18.82 6.08 -25.92
C ASP A 31 19.35 7.24 -25.09
N ASP A 32 19.05 8.47 -25.46
CA ASP A 32 19.52 9.66 -24.71
C ASP A 32 19.06 9.66 -23.25
N PHE A 33 17.90 9.07 -22.95
CA PHE A 33 17.36 9.03 -21.58
C PHE A 33 17.58 7.70 -20.87
N ARG A 34 17.98 6.61 -21.55
CA ARG A 34 18.16 5.29 -20.90
C ARG A 34 19.24 5.31 -19.84
N GLN A 35 20.29 6.08 -20.03
CA GLN A 35 21.35 6.23 -19.04
C GLN A 35 20.87 6.84 -17.71
N VAL A 36 19.75 7.58 -17.70
CA VAL A 36 19.17 8.20 -16.51
C VAL A 36 17.94 7.44 -15.99
N PHE A 37 17.55 6.34 -16.63
CA PHE A 37 16.43 5.53 -16.19
C PHE A 37 16.88 4.23 -15.51
N LEU A 38 16.04 3.75 -14.57
CA LEU A 38 16.20 2.48 -13.87
C LEU A 38 15.07 1.53 -14.24
N ASP A 39 15.36 0.22 -14.30
CA ASP A 39 14.33 -0.79 -14.46
C ASP A 39 13.39 -0.79 -13.25
N ARG A 40 12.12 -0.91 -13.53
CA ARG A 40 11.06 -0.83 -12.54
C ARG A 40 11.10 -1.95 -11.50
N GLU A 41 11.31 -3.19 -11.94
CA GLU A 41 11.32 -4.37 -11.09
C GLU A 41 12.59 -4.43 -10.25
N LEU A 42 13.72 -4.03 -10.83
CA LEU A 42 14.99 -3.93 -10.11
C LEU A 42 14.96 -2.78 -9.08
N SER A 43 14.35 -1.65 -9.43
CA SER A 43 14.10 -0.56 -8.48
C SER A 43 13.18 -1.01 -7.32
N TRP A 44 12.18 -1.86 -7.59
CA TRP A 44 11.33 -2.44 -6.56
C TRP A 44 12.13 -3.36 -5.61
N LEU A 45 12.99 -4.22 -6.15
CA LEU A 45 13.87 -5.06 -5.34
C LEU A 45 14.84 -4.24 -4.49
N ALA A 46 15.36 -3.12 -5.00
CA ALA A 46 16.19 -2.19 -4.24
C ALA A 46 15.39 -1.53 -3.09
N PHE A 47 14.11 -1.26 -3.27
CA PHE A 47 13.23 -0.82 -2.18
C PHE A 47 13.05 -1.91 -1.12
N ASP A 48 12.69 -3.13 -1.53
CA ASP A 48 12.45 -4.22 -0.59
C ASP A 48 13.72 -4.62 0.17
N HIS A 49 14.88 -4.51 -0.48
CA HIS A 49 16.19 -4.66 0.18
C HIS A 49 16.38 -3.64 1.32
N ARG A 50 16.01 -2.37 1.12
CA ARG A 50 16.09 -1.34 2.17
C ARG A 50 15.15 -1.66 3.34
N VAL A 51 13.98 -2.25 3.08
CA VAL A 51 13.08 -2.76 4.12
C VAL A 51 13.76 -3.88 4.94
N MET A 52 14.41 -4.84 4.26
CA MET A 52 15.17 -5.89 4.91
C MET A 52 16.31 -5.33 5.79
N LEU A 53 16.99 -4.28 5.33
CA LEU A 53 18.11 -3.67 6.06
C LEU A 53 17.69 -2.97 7.36
N GLU A 54 16.40 -2.69 7.59
CA GLU A 54 15.92 -2.28 8.91
C GLU A 54 16.15 -3.37 9.98
N ALA A 55 16.19 -4.64 9.58
CA ALA A 55 16.55 -5.74 10.46
C ALA A 55 18.01 -5.67 10.96
N ALA A 56 18.89 -4.97 10.28
CA ALA A 56 20.27 -4.72 10.70
C ALA A 56 20.40 -3.57 11.71
N GLU A 57 19.35 -2.76 11.92
CA GLU A 57 19.37 -1.62 12.84
C GLU A 57 19.39 -2.07 14.30
N ARG A 58 20.57 -1.95 14.94
CA ARG A 58 20.79 -2.43 16.33
C ARG A 58 19.95 -1.70 17.39
N ARG A 59 19.48 -0.48 17.09
CA ARG A 59 18.64 0.32 17.99
C ARG A 59 17.19 -0.15 18.03
N LEU A 60 16.80 -1.01 17.08
CA LEU A 60 15.47 -1.63 17.10
C LEU A 60 15.47 -2.85 18.04
N PRO A 61 14.39 -3.07 18.79
CA PRO A 61 14.18 -4.29 19.57
C PRO A 61 14.29 -5.54 18.70
N LEU A 62 14.72 -6.65 19.30
CA LEU A 62 15.02 -7.87 18.54
C LEU A 62 13.85 -8.42 17.75
N TYR A 63 12.65 -8.40 18.32
CA TYR A 63 11.46 -8.88 17.63
C TYR A 63 11.10 -7.99 16.44
N GLU A 64 11.24 -6.66 16.55
CA GLU A 64 11.01 -5.76 15.43
C GLU A 64 11.99 -6.02 14.28
N ARG A 65 13.24 -6.31 14.58
CA ARG A 65 14.23 -6.69 13.57
C ARG A 65 13.82 -7.96 12.84
N LEU A 66 13.33 -8.96 13.56
CA LEU A 66 12.81 -10.21 13.00
C LEU A 66 11.55 -9.96 12.16
N ARG A 67 10.66 -9.06 12.61
CA ARG A 67 9.47 -8.64 11.84
C ARG A 67 9.83 -8.01 10.50
N PHE A 68 10.90 -7.18 10.44
CA PHE A 68 11.33 -6.59 9.17
C PHE A 68 11.79 -7.66 8.16
N LEU A 69 12.39 -8.75 8.60
CA LEU A 69 12.69 -9.89 7.73
C LEU A 69 11.41 -10.59 7.23
N ALA A 70 10.42 -10.75 8.11
CA ALA A 70 9.14 -11.32 7.72
C ALA A 70 8.36 -10.41 6.74
N ILE A 71 8.42 -9.08 6.93
CA ILE A 71 7.85 -8.08 6.01
C ILE A 71 8.52 -8.18 4.64
N TRP A 72 9.86 -8.18 4.59
CA TRP A 72 10.62 -8.34 3.35
C TRP A 72 10.23 -9.62 2.61
N ALA A 73 10.17 -10.75 3.30
CA ALA A 73 9.81 -12.03 2.66
C ALA A 73 8.36 -12.04 2.14
N SER A 74 7.43 -11.42 2.87
CA SER A 74 6.04 -11.28 2.45
C SER A 74 5.90 -10.37 1.22
N ASN A 75 6.65 -9.28 1.19
CA ASN A 75 6.73 -8.38 0.03
C ASN A 75 7.32 -9.10 -1.19
N LEU A 76 8.39 -9.87 -0.99
CA LEU A 76 9.02 -10.66 -2.05
C LEU A 76 8.05 -11.71 -2.62
N ASP A 77 7.25 -12.36 -1.78
CA ASP A 77 6.19 -13.26 -2.22
C ASP A 77 5.18 -12.53 -3.13
N GLU A 78 4.68 -11.38 -2.71
CA GLU A 78 3.73 -10.59 -3.50
C GLU A 78 4.36 -10.14 -4.83
N PHE A 79 5.61 -9.73 -4.79
CA PHE A 79 6.36 -9.36 -6.00
C PHE A 79 6.43 -10.52 -7.00
N TYR A 80 6.77 -11.73 -6.54
CA TYR A 80 6.79 -12.91 -7.40
C TYR A 80 5.40 -13.28 -7.92
N MET A 81 4.39 -13.26 -7.06
CA MET A 81 3.01 -13.56 -7.43
C MET A 81 2.46 -12.64 -8.51
N VAL A 82 2.79 -11.36 -8.42
CA VAL A 82 2.15 -10.32 -9.24
C VAL A 82 3.07 -9.84 -10.36
N ARG A 83 4.29 -9.44 -9.99
CA ARG A 83 5.19 -8.79 -10.96
C ARG A 83 5.95 -9.80 -11.81
N VAL A 84 6.58 -10.78 -11.15
CA VAL A 84 7.27 -11.86 -11.84
C VAL A 84 6.28 -12.73 -12.59
N GLY A 85 5.10 -13.04 -12.01
CA GLY A 85 4.03 -13.76 -12.70
C GLY A 85 3.66 -13.12 -14.03
N GLY A 86 3.33 -11.83 -14.02
CA GLY A 86 3.01 -11.12 -15.27
C GLY A 86 4.20 -10.93 -16.22
N LEU A 87 5.46 -11.00 -15.71
CA LEU A 87 6.64 -10.96 -16.56
C LEU A 87 6.88 -12.31 -17.23
N VAL A 88 6.61 -13.42 -16.54
CA VAL A 88 6.64 -14.78 -17.10
C VAL A 88 5.62 -14.93 -18.23
N ASP A 89 4.40 -14.43 -18.03
CA ASP A 89 3.37 -14.46 -19.09
C ASP A 89 3.84 -13.65 -20.31
N ARG A 90 4.49 -12.51 -20.11
CA ARG A 90 5.05 -11.69 -21.20
C ARG A 90 6.23 -12.37 -21.91
N ASP A 91 7.11 -13.06 -21.20
CA ASP A 91 8.21 -13.82 -21.79
C ASP A 91 7.70 -14.90 -22.71
N GLN A 92 6.56 -15.53 -22.41
CA GLN A 92 5.91 -16.52 -23.25
C GLN A 92 5.20 -15.91 -24.47
N LEU A 93 4.51 -14.78 -24.30
CA LEU A 93 3.67 -14.17 -25.34
C LEU A 93 4.43 -13.20 -26.24
N GLN A 94 5.40 -12.46 -25.70
CA GLN A 94 6.12 -11.38 -26.38
C GLN A 94 7.60 -11.32 -25.92
N PRO A 95 8.39 -12.40 -26.15
CA PRO A 95 9.73 -12.56 -25.56
C PRO A 95 10.73 -11.45 -25.95
N PHE A 96 10.56 -10.85 -27.13
CA PHE A 96 11.47 -9.84 -27.68
C PHE A 96 11.01 -8.38 -27.42
N LYS A 97 9.83 -8.18 -26.80
CA LYS A 97 9.32 -6.84 -26.55
C LYS A 97 10.01 -6.20 -25.35
N ALA A 98 10.98 -5.36 -25.64
CA ALA A 98 11.70 -4.60 -24.61
C ALA A 98 10.78 -3.64 -23.86
N ASP A 99 11.10 -3.39 -22.58
CA ASP A 99 10.46 -2.38 -21.74
C ASP A 99 10.85 -0.98 -22.25
N ILE A 100 9.87 -0.10 -22.32
CA ILE A 100 10.06 1.27 -22.87
C ILE A 100 10.97 2.16 -22.03
N VAL A 101 11.12 1.88 -20.74
CA VAL A 101 11.95 2.66 -19.81
C VAL A 101 13.36 2.07 -19.73
N SER A 102 13.47 0.78 -19.41
CA SER A 102 14.77 0.12 -19.20
C SER A 102 15.40 -0.44 -20.46
N GLY A 103 14.63 -0.67 -21.51
CA GLY A 103 15.09 -1.33 -22.74
C GLY A 103 15.36 -2.83 -22.61
N LEU A 104 15.17 -3.43 -21.43
CA LEU A 104 15.38 -4.83 -21.17
C LEU A 104 14.22 -5.69 -21.66
N THR A 105 14.50 -6.84 -22.24
CA THR A 105 13.51 -7.87 -22.59
C THR A 105 12.93 -8.53 -21.33
N PRO A 106 11.78 -9.20 -21.39
CA PRO A 106 11.22 -9.94 -20.26
C PRO A 106 12.19 -10.97 -19.69
N ARG A 107 12.94 -11.68 -20.54
CA ARG A 107 13.92 -12.70 -20.14
C ARG A 107 15.10 -12.09 -19.37
N GLU A 108 15.71 -11.03 -19.90
CA GLU A 108 16.82 -10.31 -19.22
C GLU A 108 16.40 -9.81 -17.85
N ARG A 109 15.17 -9.29 -17.74
CA ARG A 109 14.61 -8.84 -16.45
C ARG A 109 14.41 -10.01 -15.48
N LEU A 110 13.87 -11.15 -15.92
CA LEU A 110 13.70 -12.35 -15.09
C LEU A 110 15.05 -12.88 -14.56
N GLU A 111 16.08 -12.89 -15.39
CA GLU A 111 17.42 -13.30 -14.99
C GLU A 111 18.03 -12.33 -13.96
N ALA A 112 17.91 -11.01 -14.20
CA ALA A 112 18.40 -9.99 -13.26
C ALA A 112 17.66 -10.06 -11.90
N ILE A 113 16.33 -10.26 -11.92
CA ILE A 113 15.52 -10.51 -10.73
C ILE A 113 16.01 -11.74 -9.96
N GLY A 114 16.25 -12.84 -10.64
CA GLY A 114 16.74 -14.08 -10.03
C GLY A 114 18.09 -13.89 -9.34
N ARG A 115 19.05 -13.22 -10.00
CA ARG A 115 20.35 -12.89 -9.41
C ARG A 115 20.20 -12.04 -8.14
N ARG A 116 19.43 -10.93 -8.19
CA ARG A 116 19.21 -10.07 -7.03
C ARG A 116 18.49 -10.75 -5.88
N THR A 117 17.50 -11.57 -6.18
CA THR A 117 16.79 -12.36 -5.16
C THR A 117 17.76 -13.29 -4.43
N SER A 118 18.68 -13.96 -5.16
CA SER A 118 19.67 -14.85 -4.55
C SER A 118 20.62 -14.10 -3.60
N VAL A 119 21.05 -12.89 -3.96
CA VAL A 119 21.89 -12.04 -3.09
C VAL A 119 21.11 -11.62 -1.83
N GLN A 120 19.89 -11.18 -1.98
CA GLN A 120 19.05 -10.78 -0.85
C GLN A 120 18.73 -11.93 0.10
N LEU A 121 18.48 -13.14 -0.41
CA LEU A 121 18.30 -14.34 0.42
C LEU A 121 19.53 -14.62 1.30
N LYS A 122 20.74 -14.52 0.73
CA LYS A 122 21.98 -14.71 1.52
C LYS A 122 22.13 -13.65 2.62
N SER A 123 21.72 -12.41 2.36
CA SER A 123 21.73 -11.35 3.37
C SER A 123 20.68 -11.62 4.46
N ALA A 124 19.49 -12.07 4.09
CA ALA A 124 18.44 -12.45 5.04
C ALA A 124 18.86 -13.63 5.93
N GLU A 125 19.53 -14.66 5.37
CA GLU A 125 20.10 -15.78 6.12
C GLU A 125 21.02 -15.32 7.26
N LYS A 126 21.96 -14.43 6.95
CA LYS A 126 22.89 -13.87 7.92
C LYS A 126 22.18 -13.09 9.02
N LEU A 127 21.27 -12.20 8.64
CA LEU A 127 20.49 -11.39 9.58
C LEU A 127 19.61 -12.27 10.47
N TYR A 128 18.94 -13.25 9.90
CA TYR A 128 18.09 -14.19 10.63
C TYR A 128 18.90 -14.95 11.71
N ALA A 129 20.01 -15.57 11.32
CA ALA A 129 20.87 -16.30 12.23
C ALA A 129 21.38 -15.40 13.38
N GLN A 130 21.77 -14.16 13.11
CA GLN A 130 22.22 -13.22 14.12
C GLN A 130 21.10 -12.78 15.08
N ILE A 131 19.91 -12.50 14.56
CA ILE A 131 18.78 -12.06 15.37
C ILE A 131 18.29 -13.22 16.26
N THR A 132 18.14 -14.42 15.70
CA THR A 132 17.67 -15.58 16.48
C THR A 132 18.67 -16.01 17.56
N ALA A 133 19.99 -15.92 17.28
CA ALA A 133 21.02 -16.12 18.29
C ALA A 133 20.94 -15.10 19.43
N ALA A 134 20.70 -13.82 19.11
CA ALA A 134 20.51 -12.77 20.10
C ALA A 134 19.20 -12.96 20.91
N MET A 135 18.11 -13.38 20.27
CA MET A 135 16.85 -13.69 20.94
C MET A 135 16.99 -14.87 21.90
N ARG A 136 17.74 -15.92 21.51
CA ARG A 136 18.06 -17.06 22.41
C ARG A 136 18.78 -16.58 23.66
N GLY A 137 19.79 -15.71 23.52
CA GLY A 137 20.50 -15.10 24.66
C GLY A 137 19.62 -14.22 25.55
N ALA A 138 18.45 -13.81 25.06
CA ALA A 138 17.46 -13.00 25.78
C ALA A 138 16.21 -13.80 26.20
N GLY A 139 16.28 -15.14 26.22
CA GLY A 139 15.23 -16.02 26.74
C GLY A 139 14.14 -16.40 25.72
N VAL A 140 14.31 -16.13 24.42
CA VAL A 140 13.37 -16.58 23.36
C VAL A 140 14.12 -17.38 22.32
N GLU A 141 13.88 -18.68 22.25
CA GLU A 141 14.53 -19.61 21.32
C GLU A 141 13.59 -20.09 20.23
N ILE A 142 14.02 -19.95 18.98
CA ILE A 142 13.32 -20.53 17.83
C ILE A 142 13.99 -21.86 17.48
N LEU A 143 13.24 -22.94 17.68
CA LEU A 143 13.73 -24.30 17.49
C LEU A 143 13.80 -24.67 15.99
N GLN A 144 14.79 -25.50 15.64
CA GLN A 144 15.01 -26.01 14.28
C GLN A 144 14.87 -27.54 14.25
N ALA A 145 14.80 -28.13 13.06
CA ALA A 145 14.60 -29.56 12.90
C ALA A 145 15.77 -30.44 13.43
N ASP A 146 16.99 -29.91 13.45
CA ASP A 146 18.23 -30.61 13.81
C ASP A 146 18.59 -30.56 15.30
N LEU A 147 17.60 -30.46 16.19
CA LEU A 147 17.76 -30.39 17.62
C LEU A 147 18.51 -31.59 18.19
N THR A 148 19.46 -31.31 19.09
CA THR A 148 20.23 -32.29 19.80
C THR A 148 19.90 -32.37 21.32
N ASP A 149 19.27 -31.30 21.85
CA ASP A 149 18.85 -31.26 23.24
C ASP A 149 17.74 -32.27 23.53
N PRO A 150 17.90 -33.17 24.55
CA PRO A 150 16.92 -34.20 24.84
C PRO A 150 15.56 -33.67 25.31
N VAL A 151 15.52 -32.51 25.99
CA VAL A 151 14.26 -31.90 26.46
C VAL A 151 13.50 -31.39 25.25
N ASP A 152 14.16 -30.66 24.35
CA ASP A 152 13.56 -30.17 23.15
C ASP A 152 13.10 -31.30 22.22
N ALA A 153 13.88 -32.36 22.11
CA ALA A 153 13.49 -33.55 21.35
C ALA A 153 12.22 -34.21 21.92
N ALA A 154 12.07 -34.26 23.24
CA ALA A 154 10.87 -34.81 23.89
C ALA A 154 9.64 -33.92 23.65
N LEU A 155 9.78 -32.59 23.76
CA LEU A 155 8.71 -31.64 23.44
C LEU A 155 8.27 -31.74 21.96
N CYS A 156 9.24 -31.85 21.04
CA CYS A 156 8.95 -32.05 19.62
C CYS A 156 8.21 -33.37 19.37
N ARG A 157 8.62 -34.47 20.05
CA ARG A 157 7.94 -35.76 19.92
C ARG A 157 6.49 -35.68 20.39
N GLN A 158 6.27 -35.11 21.56
CA GLN A 158 4.93 -34.92 22.11
C GLN A 158 4.03 -34.13 21.16
N GLN A 159 4.52 -33.03 20.63
CA GLN A 159 3.76 -32.18 19.70
C GLN A 159 3.55 -32.87 18.35
N PHE A 160 4.50 -33.66 17.86
CA PHE A 160 4.39 -34.42 16.63
C PHE A 160 3.26 -35.43 16.69
N GLU A 161 3.11 -36.18 17.77
CA GLU A 161 2.01 -37.14 17.94
C GLU A 161 0.63 -36.47 17.86
N VAL A 162 0.51 -35.20 18.25
CA VAL A 162 -0.73 -34.41 18.14
C VAL A 162 -1.04 -34.07 16.68
N ILE A 163 -0.04 -33.67 15.89
CA ILE A 163 -0.27 -33.20 14.51
C ILE A 163 -0.17 -34.28 13.44
N ARG A 164 0.54 -35.38 13.73
CA ARG A 164 0.76 -36.49 12.79
C ARG A 164 -0.52 -37.03 12.14
N PRO A 165 -1.62 -37.26 12.87
CA PRO A 165 -2.87 -37.75 12.29
C PRO A 165 -3.53 -36.78 11.30
N LEU A 166 -3.14 -35.50 11.29
CA LEU A 166 -3.65 -34.45 10.41
C LEU A 166 -2.87 -34.34 9.09
N LEU A 167 -1.76 -35.10 8.97
CA LEU A 167 -0.84 -35.06 7.85
C LEU A 167 -0.97 -36.30 6.99
N THR A 168 -0.88 -36.14 5.69
CA THR A 168 -0.94 -37.24 4.72
C THR A 168 0.26 -37.21 3.79
N ALA A 169 1.06 -38.26 3.80
CA ALA A 169 2.17 -38.42 2.90
C ALA A 169 1.71 -38.94 1.53
N GLN A 170 2.43 -38.54 0.48
CA GLN A 170 2.23 -38.99 -0.89
C GLN A 170 3.56 -39.41 -1.50
N VAL A 171 3.58 -40.51 -2.22
CA VAL A 171 4.75 -40.93 -2.97
C VAL A 171 4.52 -40.58 -4.45
N VAL A 172 5.45 -39.85 -5.04
CA VAL A 172 5.41 -39.40 -6.43
C VAL A 172 6.41 -40.23 -7.24
N PRO A 173 5.94 -41.04 -8.18
CA PRO A 173 6.82 -41.86 -9.00
C PRO A 173 7.81 -41.04 -9.83
N ALA A 174 8.95 -41.62 -10.16
CA ALA A 174 9.97 -40.97 -10.98
C ALA A 174 9.40 -40.46 -12.31
N GLY A 175 9.68 -39.21 -12.64
CA GLY A 175 9.24 -38.56 -13.90
C GLY A 175 7.79 -38.08 -13.93
N LYS A 176 7.03 -38.27 -12.87
CA LYS A 176 5.69 -37.66 -12.76
C LYS A 176 5.78 -36.24 -12.20
N PRO A 177 4.85 -35.36 -12.59
CA PRO A 177 4.75 -34.02 -11.99
C PRO A 177 4.41 -34.11 -10.52
N LEU A 178 4.83 -33.11 -9.74
CA LEU A 178 4.43 -33.00 -8.34
C LEU A 178 2.91 -32.74 -8.22
N PRO A 179 2.26 -33.32 -7.19
CA PRO A 179 0.88 -32.99 -6.86
C PRO A 179 0.69 -31.47 -6.70
N PHE A 180 -0.54 -31.02 -6.87
CA PHE A 180 -0.85 -29.61 -6.77
C PHE A 180 -0.64 -29.09 -5.34
N LEU A 181 0.36 -28.24 -5.17
CA LEU A 181 0.56 -27.43 -3.97
C LEU A 181 -0.09 -26.06 -4.18
N ARG A 182 -0.83 -25.59 -3.18
CA ARG A 182 -1.46 -24.27 -3.23
C ARG A 182 -0.39 -23.17 -3.21
N ASN A 183 -0.80 -21.97 -3.56
CA ASN A 183 0.07 -20.80 -3.44
C ASN A 183 0.51 -20.56 -1.99
N LYS A 184 1.82 -20.38 -1.77
CA LYS A 184 2.48 -20.24 -0.46
C LYS A 184 2.36 -21.47 0.46
N GLU A 185 1.89 -22.58 -0.01
CA GLU A 185 1.84 -23.83 0.75
C GLU A 185 3.24 -24.39 0.95
N GLN A 186 3.52 -24.83 2.17
CA GLN A 186 4.73 -25.57 2.52
C GLN A 186 4.45 -27.07 2.49
N ALA A 187 5.45 -27.83 2.12
CA ALA A 187 5.44 -29.29 2.21
C ALA A 187 6.84 -29.78 2.58
N VAL A 188 6.95 -30.88 3.30
CA VAL A 188 8.18 -31.67 3.29
C VAL A 188 8.26 -32.38 1.95
N ILE A 189 9.42 -32.28 1.30
CA ILE A 189 9.76 -33.03 0.09
C ILE A 189 11.00 -33.88 0.38
N ALA A 190 10.94 -35.15 0.01
CA ALA A 190 12.00 -36.10 0.26
C ALA A 190 12.42 -36.87 -1.01
N ILE A 191 13.69 -37.22 -1.10
CA ILE A 191 14.17 -38.25 -2.06
C ILE A 191 14.06 -39.58 -1.35
N LEU A 192 13.30 -40.51 -1.95
CA LEU A 192 13.08 -41.85 -1.44
C LEU A 192 13.85 -42.85 -2.26
N SER A 193 14.57 -43.76 -1.60
CA SER A 193 15.21 -44.96 -2.20
C SER A 193 14.49 -46.24 -1.82
N GLY A 194 14.91 -47.37 -2.40
CA GLY A 194 14.28 -48.67 -2.18
C GLY A 194 13.39 -49.18 -3.33
N GLY A 195 13.14 -48.33 -4.36
CA GLY A 195 12.47 -48.72 -5.62
C GLY A 195 13.43 -48.87 -6.80
N LYS A 196 12.92 -49.29 -7.97
CA LYS A 196 13.71 -49.38 -9.22
C LYS A 196 14.26 -48.03 -9.70
N ARG A 197 13.64 -46.91 -9.30
CA ARG A 197 14.09 -45.53 -9.55
C ARG A 197 13.74 -44.69 -8.31
N ALA A 198 14.60 -43.73 -7.95
CA ALA A 198 14.33 -42.84 -6.85
C ALA A 198 13.01 -42.07 -7.02
N GLU A 199 12.12 -42.17 -6.03
CA GLU A 199 10.81 -41.53 -5.94
C GLU A 199 10.91 -40.23 -5.18
N LEU A 200 9.87 -39.40 -5.19
CA LEU A 200 9.76 -38.27 -4.28
C LEU A 200 8.65 -38.49 -3.25
N GLY A 201 8.98 -38.28 -1.99
CA GLY A 201 8.01 -38.18 -0.91
C GLY A 201 7.51 -36.74 -0.79
N LEU A 202 6.24 -36.56 -0.52
CA LEU A 202 5.63 -35.23 -0.30
C LEU A 202 4.66 -35.27 0.86
N VAL A 203 4.85 -34.36 1.87
CA VAL A 203 3.94 -34.19 3.00
C VAL A 203 3.49 -32.72 3.04
N PRO A 204 2.32 -32.37 2.49
CA PRO A 204 1.79 -31.00 2.55
C PRO A 204 1.48 -30.59 3.99
N ILE A 205 1.89 -29.36 4.37
CA ILE A 205 1.68 -28.77 5.69
C ILE A 205 0.61 -27.68 5.56
N ALA A 206 -0.66 -28.10 5.46
CA ALA A 206 -1.77 -27.19 5.30
C ALA A 206 -2.66 -27.17 6.54
N ARG A 207 -3.20 -25.98 6.86
CA ARG A 207 -4.23 -25.78 7.90
C ARG A 207 -3.78 -26.12 9.33
N LEU A 208 -2.48 -26.23 9.58
CA LEU A 208 -1.93 -26.36 10.92
C LEU A 208 -1.59 -24.98 11.50
N PRO A 209 -1.55 -24.83 12.84
CA PRO A 209 -0.95 -23.66 13.47
C PRO A 209 0.47 -23.44 12.96
N LYS A 210 0.91 -22.20 12.84
CA LYS A 210 2.24 -21.88 12.30
C LYS A 210 3.38 -22.27 13.23
N TYR A 211 3.11 -22.34 14.52
CA TYR A 211 4.06 -22.66 15.57
C TYR A 211 3.35 -23.26 16.79
N THR A 212 4.14 -23.82 17.69
CA THR A 212 3.76 -24.15 19.07
C THR A 212 4.78 -23.49 19.99
N ALA A 213 4.31 -22.90 21.11
CA ALA A 213 5.18 -22.34 22.14
C ALA A 213 5.26 -23.26 23.35
N PHE A 214 6.44 -23.35 23.96
CA PHE A 214 6.69 -24.02 25.20
C PHE A 214 7.41 -23.08 26.17
N HIS A 215 6.99 -23.07 27.43
CA HIS A 215 7.64 -22.31 28.49
C HIS A 215 8.45 -23.31 29.35
N VAL A 216 9.77 -23.27 29.23
CA VAL A 216 10.70 -24.18 29.92
C VAL A 216 11.61 -23.31 30.75
N ASN A 217 11.45 -23.40 32.09
CA ASN A 217 12.10 -22.48 33.03
C ASN A 217 11.84 -21.00 32.62
N ASP A 218 12.90 -20.21 32.45
CA ASP A 218 12.80 -18.79 32.05
C ASP A 218 12.91 -18.59 30.52
N THR A 219 12.80 -19.68 29.74
CA THR A 219 12.96 -19.63 28.29
C THR A 219 11.64 -19.91 27.56
N ILE A 220 11.28 -19.09 26.63
CA ILE A 220 10.17 -19.30 25.70
C ILE A 220 10.74 -19.98 24.45
N LYS A 221 10.31 -21.21 24.19
CA LYS A 221 10.73 -22.00 23.03
C LYS A 221 9.64 -21.99 21.98
N ILE A 222 9.94 -21.44 20.79
CA ILE A 222 9.03 -21.35 19.65
C ILE A 222 9.40 -22.46 18.67
N LEU A 223 8.51 -23.39 18.44
CA LEU A 223 8.67 -24.48 17.48
C LEU A 223 7.83 -24.23 16.24
N PRO A 224 8.41 -23.81 15.11
CA PRO A 224 7.68 -23.70 13.85
C PRO A 224 7.18 -25.07 13.40
N THR A 225 5.91 -25.17 13.04
CA THR A 225 5.28 -26.45 12.67
C THR A 225 5.98 -27.12 11.47
N ALA A 226 6.51 -26.32 10.54
CA ALA A 226 7.25 -26.84 9.39
C ALA A 226 8.54 -27.54 9.81
N GLU A 227 9.29 -27.00 10.79
CA GLU A 227 10.48 -27.62 11.37
C GLU A 227 10.14 -28.95 12.06
N LEU A 228 9.01 -28.97 12.78
CA LEU A 228 8.53 -30.17 13.43
C LEU A 228 8.24 -31.29 12.41
N VAL A 229 7.53 -31.00 11.34
CA VAL A 229 7.21 -31.99 10.30
C VAL A 229 8.47 -32.44 9.54
N LEU A 230 9.43 -31.53 9.33
CA LEU A 230 10.70 -31.86 8.69
C LEU A 230 11.53 -32.84 9.56
N ARG A 231 11.58 -32.61 10.88
CA ARG A 231 12.31 -33.44 11.82
C ARG A 231 11.88 -34.91 11.76
N PHE A 232 10.59 -35.16 11.62
CA PHE A 232 10.02 -36.51 11.60
C PHE A 232 9.64 -36.97 10.16
N ALA A 233 10.32 -36.44 9.14
CA ALA A 233 10.03 -36.72 7.75
C ALA A 233 10.10 -38.22 7.42
N GLU A 234 11.04 -38.98 8.01
CA GLU A 234 11.24 -40.41 7.78
C GLU A 234 10.02 -41.25 8.22
N GLU A 235 9.32 -40.83 9.27
CA GLU A 235 8.18 -41.57 9.81
C GLU A 235 6.94 -41.58 8.89
N PHE A 236 6.93 -40.72 7.89
CA PHE A 236 5.88 -40.70 6.88
C PHE A 236 6.10 -41.72 5.76
N PHE A 237 7.29 -42.35 5.68
CA PHE A 237 7.68 -43.26 4.61
C PHE A 237 8.30 -44.54 5.17
N PRO A 238 7.59 -45.32 6.02
CA PRO A 238 8.17 -46.43 6.77
C PRO A 238 8.72 -47.56 5.87
N ASP A 239 8.20 -47.70 4.63
CA ASP A 239 8.64 -48.72 3.66
C ASP A 239 9.68 -48.22 2.68
N ARG A 240 10.28 -47.06 2.91
CA ARG A 240 11.26 -46.39 2.06
C ARG A 240 12.38 -45.78 2.91
N GLU A 241 13.58 -45.79 2.35
CA GLU A 241 14.68 -45.04 2.91
C GLU A 241 14.62 -43.58 2.45
N VAL A 242 14.69 -42.62 3.38
CA VAL A 242 14.72 -41.19 3.09
C VAL A 242 16.17 -40.73 2.95
N GLU A 243 16.64 -40.58 1.70
CA GLU A 243 18.01 -40.11 1.43
C GLU A 243 18.21 -38.64 1.77
N GLU A 244 17.19 -37.84 1.56
CA GLU A 244 17.21 -36.41 1.80
C GLU A 244 15.78 -35.88 2.00
N ALA A 245 15.52 -35.08 3.03
CA ALA A 245 14.25 -34.38 3.25
C ALA A 245 14.47 -32.90 3.44
N ARG A 246 13.62 -32.06 2.82
CA ARG A 246 13.67 -30.59 2.90
C ARG A 246 12.26 -30.00 2.91
N LEU A 247 12.14 -28.76 3.37
CA LEU A 247 10.90 -27.99 3.17
C LEU A 247 10.88 -27.39 1.77
N LEU A 248 9.78 -27.57 1.09
CA LEU A 248 9.47 -26.95 -0.19
C LEU A 248 8.34 -25.94 -0.02
N ARG A 249 8.49 -24.72 -0.53
CA ARG A 249 7.44 -23.73 -0.64
C ARG A 249 7.28 -23.27 -2.08
N VAL A 250 6.05 -23.24 -2.58
CA VAL A 250 5.73 -22.87 -3.96
C VAL A 250 5.00 -21.52 -3.99
N THR A 251 5.53 -20.57 -4.77
CA THR A 251 4.85 -19.32 -5.08
C THR A 251 4.25 -19.38 -6.48
N ARG A 252 2.96 -19.09 -6.63
CA ARG A 252 2.24 -19.15 -7.91
C ARG A 252 1.91 -17.77 -8.44
N ASN A 253 1.77 -17.65 -9.75
CA ASN A 253 1.22 -16.46 -10.39
C ASN A 253 -0.16 -16.12 -9.78
N ALA A 254 -0.43 -14.85 -9.53
CA ALA A 254 -1.72 -14.35 -9.06
C ALA A 254 -2.30 -13.28 -10.02
N GLU A 255 -1.60 -13.00 -11.12
CA GLU A 255 -2.06 -12.06 -12.14
C GLU A 255 -3.10 -12.75 -13.04
N ILE A 256 -4.28 -12.16 -13.17
CA ILE A 256 -5.32 -12.60 -14.10
C ILE A 256 -5.74 -11.37 -14.88
N ASN A 257 -5.77 -11.50 -16.21
CA ASN A 257 -6.33 -10.46 -17.06
C ASN A 257 -7.87 -10.48 -16.92
N MET A 258 -8.40 -9.46 -16.27
CA MET A 258 -9.84 -9.34 -16.04
C MET A 258 -10.62 -9.07 -17.33
N GLN A 259 -9.99 -8.39 -18.31
CA GLN A 259 -10.64 -8.06 -19.58
C GLN A 259 -11.03 -9.34 -20.33
N ASP A 260 -10.18 -10.37 -20.30
CA ASP A 260 -10.46 -11.66 -20.94
C ASP A 260 -11.63 -12.43 -20.29
N LEU A 261 -11.94 -12.11 -19.02
CA LEU A 261 -13.00 -12.78 -18.27
C LEU A 261 -14.32 -12.01 -18.27
N MET A 262 -14.27 -10.70 -18.51
CA MET A 262 -15.45 -9.83 -18.60
C MET A 262 -15.94 -9.69 -20.06
N ALA A 263 -15.09 -10.01 -21.05
CA ALA A 263 -15.49 -10.01 -22.45
C ALA A 263 -16.66 -10.99 -22.67
N GLY A 264 -17.82 -10.48 -23.01
CA GLY A 264 -19.04 -11.26 -23.28
C GLY A 264 -19.90 -11.62 -22.06
N CYS A 265 -19.64 -11.05 -20.88
CA CYS A 265 -20.48 -11.25 -19.70
C CYS A 265 -21.22 -9.96 -19.34
N GLU A 266 -22.51 -9.88 -19.59
CA GLU A 266 -23.45 -8.95 -18.95
C GLU A 266 -23.76 -9.37 -17.47
N ALA A 267 -22.97 -10.27 -16.92
CA ALA A 267 -23.23 -10.94 -15.65
C ALA A 267 -22.82 -10.09 -14.44
N ASP A 268 -23.43 -10.38 -13.31
CA ASP A 268 -23.11 -9.84 -11.97
C ASP A 268 -21.59 -9.83 -11.73
N VAL A 269 -21.01 -8.63 -11.57
CA VAL A 269 -19.56 -8.40 -11.36
C VAL A 269 -19.03 -9.21 -10.18
N ARG A 270 -19.84 -9.43 -9.13
CA ARG A 270 -19.48 -10.28 -7.98
C ARG A 270 -19.29 -11.74 -8.40
N ALA A 271 -20.22 -12.30 -9.16
CA ALA A 271 -20.11 -13.68 -9.64
C ALA A 271 -18.89 -13.88 -10.54
N VAL A 272 -18.54 -12.87 -11.36
CA VAL A 272 -17.29 -12.86 -12.14
C VAL A 272 -16.08 -12.87 -11.20
N MET A 273 -16.05 -12.01 -10.18
CA MET A 273 -14.94 -11.96 -9.22
C MET A 273 -14.77 -13.25 -8.44
N GLU A 274 -15.83 -13.90 -7.98
CA GLU A 274 -15.74 -15.20 -7.33
C GLU A 274 -15.17 -16.28 -8.26
N ARG A 275 -15.49 -16.23 -9.55
CA ARG A 275 -14.93 -17.13 -10.59
C ARG A 275 -13.44 -16.87 -10.79
N VAL A 276 -13.04 -15.59 -10.82
CA VAL A 276 -11.63 -15.16 -10.88
C VAL A 276 -10.85 -15.71 -9.68
N LEU A 277 -11.38 -15.55 -8.46
CA LEU A 277 -10.74 -16.04 -7.24
C LEU A 277 -10.55 -17.57 -7.27
N ARG A 278 -11.54 -18.32 -7.77
CA ARG A 278 -11.41 -19.79 -7.97
C ARG A 278 -10.31 -20.13 -8.98
N ARG A 279 -10.24 -19.41 -10.12
CA ARG A 279 -9.25 -19.65 -11.17
C ARG A 279 -7.83 -19.29 -10.72
N ARG A 280 -7.66 -18.17 -9.99
CA ARG A 280 -6.37 -17.71 -9.44
C ARG A 280 -5.68 -18.76 -8.60
N ARG A 281 -6.41 -19.59 -7.88
CA ARG A 281 -5.85 -20.65 -7.03
C ARG A 281 -5.08 -21.73 -7.81
N ARG A 282 -5.24 -21.83 -9.14
CA ARG A 282 -4.67 -22.86 -10.00
C ARG A 282 -3.64 -22.33 -11.00
N LEU A 283 -3.22 -21.08 -10.89
CA LEU A 283 -2.23 -20.52 -11.81
C LEU A 283 -0.85 -21.18 -11.65
N GLN A 284 -0.01 -21.03 -12.68
CA GLN A 284 1.30 -21.70 -12.77
C GLN A 284 2.26 -21.26 -11.64
N PRO A 285 3.18 -22.16 -11.21
CA PRO A 285 4.27 -21.81 -10.32
C PRO A 285 5.18 -20.76 -10.98
N VAL A 286 5.70 -19.81 -10.16
CA VAL A 286 6.67 -18.80 -10.62
C VAL A 286 7.97 -18.86 -9.84
N ARG A 287 7.95 -19.45 -8.63
CA ARG A 287 9.11 -19.63 -7.75
C ARG A 287 8.91 -20.86 -6.87
N ALA A 288 9.99 -21.58 -6.60
CA ALA A 288 10.09 -22.56 -5.53
C ALA A 288 11.25 -22.20 -4.60
N GLN A 289 11.09 -22.42 -3.30
CA GLN A 289 12.15 -22.28 -2.31
C GLN A 289 12.30 -23.59 -1.53
N LEU A 290 13.53 -24.05 -1.42
CA LEU A 290 13.94 -25.20 -0.61
C LEU A 290 14.69 -24.73 0.63
N TYR A 291 14.42 -25.36 1.77
CA TYR A 291 14.97 -25.03 3.08
C TYR A 291 15.23 -26.30 3.92
N PRO A 292 16.29 -26.38 4.71
CA PRO A 292 17.36 -25.39 4.77
C PRO A 292 18.29 -25.50 3.56
N ASP A 293 19.15 -26.38 3.44
CA ASP A 293 20.06 -26.62 2.32
C ASP A 293 19.56 -27.80 1.47
N ALA A 294 19.81 -27.82 0.18
CA ALA A 294 19.28 -28.85 -0.70
C ALA A 294 20.28 -29.27 -1.77
N SER A 295 20.40 -30.59 -2.01
CA SER A 295 21.26 -31.12 -3.04
C SER A 295 20.84 -30.67 -4.45
N LYS A 296 21.78 -30.58 -5.39
CA LYS A 296 21.50 -30.30 -6.80
C LYS A 296 20.55 -31.32 -7.43
N ARG A 297 20.58 -32.55 -6.91
CA ARG A 297 19.67 -33.64 -7.35
C ARG A 297 18.23 -33.29 -6.98
N LEU A 298 17.96 -32.87 -5.72
CA LEU A 298 16.64 -32.48 -5.27
C LEU A 298 16.16 -31.21 -6.00
N GLN A 299 17.02 -30.20 -6.11
CA GLN A 299 16.69 -28.95 -6.85
C GLN A 299 16.21 -29.26 -8.29
N LYS A 300 16.97 -30.11 -9.02
CA LYS A 300 16.60 -30.49 -10.40
C LYS A 300 15.29 -31.25 -10.45
N ARG A 301 15.02 -32.14 -9.49
CA ARG A 301 13.77 -32.90 -9.44
C ARG A 301 12.56 -32.00 -9.12
N VAL A 302 12.72 -31.04 -8.22
CA VAL A 302 11.69 -30.04 -7.93
C VAL A 302 11.41 -29.15 -9.14
N ALA A 303 12.46 -28.68 -9.83
CA ALA A 303 12.32 -27.90 -11.05
C ALA A 303 11.49 -28.63 -12.12
N VAL A 304 11.83 -29.89 -12.39
CA VAL A 304 11.10 -30.74 -13.35
C VAL A 304 9.67 -31.02 -12.88
N GLY A 305 9.49 -31.38 -11.59
CA GLY A 305 8.18 -31.72 -11.03
C GLY A 305 7.20 -30.56 -10.98
N LEU A 306 7.69 -29.32 -10.87
CA LEU A 306 6.91 -28.08 -10.89
C LEU A 306 6.87 -27.41 -12.27
N GLN A 307 7.58 -27.92 -13.25
CA GLN A 307 7.75 -27.30 -14.57
C GLN A 307 8.32 -25.87 -14.47
N LEU A 308 9.29 -25.69 -13.59
CA LEU A 308 9.99 -24.42 -13.37
C LEU A 308 11.38 -24.48 -14.00
N PRO A 309 11.88 -23.37 -14.57
CA PRO A 309 13.29 -23.21 -14.88
C PRO A 309 14.15 -23.35 -13.60
N PRO A 310 15.32 -24.01 -13.66
CA PRO A 310 16.18 -24.25 -12.50
C PRO A 310 16.54 -22.97 -11.72
N GLU A 311 16.73 -21.85 -12.41
CA GLU A 311 17.06 -20.54 -11.84
C GLU A 311 15.91 -19.93 -11.01
N ARG A 312 14.71 -20.52 -11.03
CA ARG A 312 13.58 -20.13 -10.18
C ARG A 312 13.36 -21.05 -8.98
N VAL A 313 14.27 -22.01 -8.77
CA VAL A 313 14.33 -22.85 -7.58
C VAL A 313 15.45 -22.32 -6.70
N PHE A 314 15.08 -21.63 -5.64
CA PHE A 314 16.00 -21.03 -4.68
C PHE A 314 16.25 -21.98 -3.51
N VAL A 315 17.48 -22.01 -3.02
CA VAL A 315 17.87 -22.74 -1.81
C VAL A 315 18.34 -21.72 -0.79
N SER A 316 17.85 -21.83 0.45
CA SER A 316 18.15 -20.84 1.49
C SER A 316 18.02 -21.45 2.88
N THR A 317 18.87 -21.03 3.82
CA THR A 317 18.74 -21.31 5.24
C THR A 317 17.83 -20.30 5.96
N PHE A 318 17.31 -19.30 5.24
CA PHE A 318 16.23 -18.43 5.73
C PHE A 318 14.89 -19.17 5.64
N PRO A 319 14.04 -19.16 6.69
CA PRO A 319 12.77 -19.89 6.72
C PRO A 319 11.93 -19.62 5.48
N SER A 320 11.45 -20.68 4.83
CA SER A 320 10.68 -20.55 3.59
C SER A 320 9.30 -19.87 3.81
N ASP A 321 8.73 -19.97 5.01
CA ASP A 321 7.54 -19.21 5.44
C ASP A 321 7.77 -18.56 6.81
N PRO A 322 8.22 -17.31 6.85
CA PRO A 322 8.40 -16.59 8.12
C PRO A 322 7.07 -16.05 8.70
N GLY A 323 5.92 -16.51 8.22
CA GLY A 323 4.60 -16.09 8.72
C GLY A 323 4.35 -16.46 10.18
N PHE A 324 5.11 -17.41 10.77
CA PHE A 324 5.07 -17.71 12.19
C PHE A 324 5.53 -16.54 13.07
N VAL A 325 6.39 -15.66 12.54
CA VAL A 325 6.89 -14.46 13.25
C VAL A 325 5.73 -13.54 13.65
N TYR A 326 4.76 -13.33 12.79
CA TYR A 326 3.58 -12.52 13.14
C TYR A 326 2.67 -13.26 14.15
N ALA A 327 2.54 -14.58 13.98
CA ALA A 327 1.67 -15.37 14.85
C ALA A 327 2.18 -15.44 16.29
N MET A 328 3.51 -15.47 16.52
CA MET A 328 4.11 -15.59 17.83
C MET A 328 4.21 -14.28 18.63
N GLU A 329 3.68 -13.16 18.12
CA GLU A 329 3.81 -11.84 18.77
C GLU A 329 3.30 -11.84 20.23
N GLY A 330 2.25 -12.62 20.52
CA GLY A 330 1.70 -12.76 21.86
C GLY A 330 2.62 -13.44 22.86
N GLU A 331 3.56 -14.26 22.40
CA GLU A 331 4.54 -14.97 23.24
C GLU A 331 5.78 -14.13 23.54
N ILE A 332 6.01 -13.06 22.80
CA ILE A 332 7.25 -12.28 22.89
C ILE A 332 7.19 -11.30 24.05
N PRO A 333 8.23 -11.22 24.91
CA PRO A 333 8.34 -10.22 25.95
C PRO A 333 8.28 -8.78 25.41
N ASP A 334 7.66 -7.88 26.16
CA ASP A 334 7.46 -6.48 25.71
C ASP A 334 8.78 -5.72 25.52
N GLU A 335 9.84 -6.10 26.23
CA GLU A 335 11.18 -5.54 26.07
C GLU A 335 11.79 -5.79 24.69
N MET A 336 11.35 -6.84 24.00
CA MET A 336 11.77 -7.18 22.64
C MET A 336 10.87 -6.54 21.58
N LYS A 337 9.75 -5.96 21.98
CA LYS A 337 8.79 -5.28 21.12
C LYS A 337 9.06 -3.78 21.10
N ARG A 338 8.60 -3.16 20.06
CA ARG A 338 8.65 -1.70 19.93
C ARG A 338 7.50 -1.06 20.71
N THR A 339 7.80 -0.03 21.46
CA THR A 339 6.77 0.86 21.99
C THR A 339 6.16 1.64 20.83
N ILE A 340 4.88 1.44 20.58
CA ILE A 340 4.11 2.20 19.59
C ILE A 340 3.61 3.47 20.27
N THR A 341 3.98 4.63 19.72
CA THR A 341 3.42 5.90 20.18
C THR A 341 1.97 5.99 19.68
N ALA A 342 1.04 6.12 20.60
CA ALA A 342 -0.37 6.24 20.25
C ALA A 342 -0.65 7.52 19.45
N PRO A 343 -1.54 7.49 18.45
CA PRO A 343 -1.94 8.68 17.70
C PRO A 343 -2.52 9.77 18.64
N ALA A 344 -2.21 11.03 18.35
CA ALA A 344 -2.65 12.14 19.15
C ALA A 344 -4.18 12.35 19.08
N LYS A 345 -4.79 12.63 20.25
CA LYS A 345 -6.20 13.04 20.40
C LYS A 345 -6.32 14.55 20.52
N ASN A 346 -5.72 15.29 19.60
CA ASN A 346 -5.59 16.74 19.68
C ASN A 346 -6.68 17.51 18.91
N VAL A 347 -7.59 16.82 18.23
CA VAL A 347 -8.76 17.44 17.61
C VAL A 347 -9.85 17.52 18.66
N ALA A 348 -10.11 18.71 19.20
CA ALA A 348 -11.12 18.95 20.24
C ALA A 348 -12.56 18.97 19.70
N LEU A 349 -12.74 18.85 18.37
CA LEU A 349 -14.05 18.76 17.74
C LEU A 349 -14.73 17.44 18.11
N GLN A 350 -16.02 17.51 18.37
CA GLN A 350 -16.88 16.37 18.65
C GLN A 350 -18.02 16.33 17.64
N LYS A 351 -18.73 15.21 17.56
CA LYS A 351 -19.96 15.11 16.75
C LYS A 351 -20.89 16.30 17.08
N GLY A 352 -21.28 17.05 16.07
CA GLY A 352 -22.06 18.30 16.17
C GLY A 352 -21.24 19.59 15.96
N ASP A 353 -19.90 19.50 15.95
CA ASP A 353 -19.02 20.66 15.74
C ASP A 353 -18.52 20.78 14.29
N TYR A 354 -18.48 19.68 13.53
CA TYR A 354 -17.76 19.60 12.24
C TYR A 354 -18.34 20.50 11.17
N PHE A 355 -19.64 20.52 10.97
CA PHE A 355 -20.26 21.42 9.99
C PHE A 355 -20.03 22.89 10.30
N SER A 356 -20.07 23.26 11.59
CA SER A 356 -19.83 24.62 12.05
C SER A 356 -18.36 25.03 11.87
N TYR A 357 -17.44 24.12 12.12
CA TYR A 357 -16.01 24.32 11.94
C TYR A 357 -15.65 24.46 10.46
N LEU A 358 -16.06 23.47 9.65
CA LEU A 358 -15.75 23.41 8.23
C LEU A 358 -16.39 24.53 7.41
N ALA A 359 -17.46 25.15 7.90
CA ALA A 359 -18.02 26.35 7.27
C ALA A 359 -17.07 27.57 7.30
N ARG A 360 -15.99 27.53 8.08
CA ARG A 360 -15.05 28.64 8.28
C ARG A 360 -13.59 28.28 8.04
N HIS A 361 -13.24 27.01 8.16
CA HIS A 361 -11.87 26.50 8.11
C HIS A 361 -11.83 25.17 7.38
N ASP A 362 -10.80 24.95 6.60
CA ASP A 362 -10.44 23.61 6.17
C ASP A 362 -9.84 22.82 7.34
N LEU A 363 -9.87 21.50 7.28
CA LEU A 363 -9.29 20.61 8.27
C LEU A 363 -8.38 19.59 7.60
N LEU A 364 -7.13 19.51 8.04
CA LEU A 364 -6.20 18.45 7.69
C LEU A 364 -6.09 17.45 8.84
N ILE A 365 -6.24 16.16 8.54
CA ILE A 365 -5.94 15.06 9.45
C ILE A 365 -4.72 14.34 8.90
N ALA A 366 -3.64 14.29 9.68
CA ALA A 366 -2.38 13.67 9.32
C ALA A 366 -2.21 12.32 10.04
N LEU A 367 -2.51 11.23 9.33
CA LEU A 367 -2.36 9.86 9.83
C LEU A 367 -0.89 9.41 9.73
N PRO A 368 -0.40 8.55 10.61
CA PRO A 368 -0.98 8.01 11.84
C PRO A 368 -0.68 8.91 13.06
N TYR A 369 -0.18 10.11 12.86
CA TYR A 369 0.16 11.07 13.93
C TYR A 369 -1.09 11.52 14.68
N GLN A 370 -2.19 11.67 13.96
CA GLN A 370 -3.52 11.95 14.47
C GLN A 370 -4.46 10.77 14.22
N ARG A 371 -5.57 10.71 14.96
CA ARG A 371 -6.57 9.65 14.80
C ARG A 371 -7.50 9.92 13.62
N ILE A 372 -8.03 8.86 13.02
CA ILE A 372 -9.04 8.93 11.96
C ILE A 372 -10.44 9.29 12.50
N ASP A 373 -10.64 9.26 13.83
CA ASP A 373 -11.94 9.48 14.48
C ASP A 373 -12.68 10.74 13.99
N PRO A 374 -12.03 11.90 13.74
CA PRO A 374 -12.73 13.10 13.25
C PRO A 374 -13.50 12.87 11.94
N PHE A 375 -12.99 12.04 11.04
CA PHE A 375 -13.69 11.71 9.81
C PHE A 375 -14.88 10.76 10.06
N VAL A 376 -14.73 9.81 10.97
CA VAL A 376 -15.82 8.90 11.37
C VAL A 376 -16.93 9.69 12.06
N ASP A 377 -16.58 10.61 12.97
CA ASP A 377 -17.53 11.46 13.67
C ASP A 377 -18.30 12.40 12.72
N LEU A 378 -17.63 12.95 11.70
CA LEU A 378 -18.29 13.74 10.64
C LEU A 378 -19.33 12.91 9.87
N LEU A 379 -19.05 11.63 9.58
CA LEU A 379 -20.03 10.76 8.91
C LEU A 379 -21.26 10.51 9.80
N TYR A 380 -21.08 10.30 11.11
CA TYR A 380 -22.20 10.19 12.04
C TYR A 380 -22.96 11.51 12.23
N GLU A 381 -22.24 12.65 12.25
CA GLU A 381 -22.90 13.98 12.27
C GLU A 381 -23.74 14.17 11.00
N ALA A 382 -23.21 13.78 9.85
CA ALA A 382 -23.94 13.84 8.58
C ALA A 382 -25.17 12.93 8.56
N ALA A 383 -25.08 11.75 9.15
CA ALA A 383 -26.20 10.81 9.26
C ALA A 383 -27.36 11.39 10.05
N ASP A 384 -27.09 12.07 11.17
CA ASP A 384 -28.11 12.63 12.06
C ASP A 384 -28.60 14.02 11.62
N HIS A 385 -27.84 14.74 10.79
CA HIS A 385 -28.17 16.12 10.46
C HIS A 385 -29.35 16.21 9.48
N PRO A 386 -30.47 16.87 9.83
CA PRO A 386 -31.70 16.87 9.01
C PRO A 386 -31.54 17.48 7.62
N GLN A 387 -30.61 18.42 7.45
CA GLN A 387 -30.37 19.10 6.17
C GLN A 387 -29.41 18.32 5.26
N VAL A 388 -28.74 17.27 5.73
CA VAL A 388 -27.91 16.41 4.86
C VAL A 388 -28.81 15.54 4.01
N GLU A 389 -28.58 15.58 2.71
CA GLU A 389 -29.38 14.84 1.72
C GLU A 389 -28.68 13.58 1.25
N SER A 390 -27.36 13.68 1.01
CA SER A 390 -26.62 12.53 0.50
C SER A 390 -25.18 12.50 0.97
N ILE A 391 -24.63 11.28 1.01
CA ILE A 391 -23.23 10.97 1.25
C ILE A 391 -22.77 10.08 0.09
N HIS A 392 -21.76 10.53 -0.64
CA HIS A 392 -21.12 9.78 -1.72
C HIS A 392 -19.69 9.47 -1.32
N ILE A 393 -19.24 8.23 -1.48
CA ILE A 393 -17.89 7.83 -1.07
C ILE A 393 -17.31 6.75 -2.00
N THR A 394 -15.99 6.82 -2.24
CA THR A 394 -15.27 5.77 -2.96
C THR A 394 -14.60 4.82 -1.97
N LEU A 395 -14.77 3.52 -2.13
CA LEU A 395 -14.24 2.50 -1.24
C LEU A 395 -13.33 1.54 -2.01
N TYR A 396 -12.08 1.40 -1.57
CA TYR A 396 -11.09 0.53 -2.21
C TYR A 396 -10.67 -0.64 -1.31
N ARG A 397 -10.37 -0.36 -0.04
CA ARG A 397 -10.01 -1.34 1.01
C ARG A 397 -10.59 -0.88 2.32
N LEU A 398 -11.42 -1.72 2.92
CA LEU A 398 -11.98 -1.51 4.26
C LEU A 398 -11.28 -2.40 5.28
N ALA A 399 -11.26 -2.00 6.53
CA ALA A 399 -10.80 -2.85 7.63
C ALA A 399 -11.74 -4.06 7.81
N GLY A 400 -11.27 -5.14 8.41
CA GLY A 400 -12.10 -6.32 8.68
C GLY A 400 -13.33 -6.01 9.55
N SER A 401 -13.23 -4.99 10.42
CA SER A 401 -14.34 -4.38 11.17
C SER A 401 -14.26 -2.87 11.00
N SER A 402 -14.99 -2.32 10.01
CA SER A 402 -14.91 -0.91 9.63
C SER A 402 -16.00 -0.07 10.27
N ARG A 403 -15.59 0.93 11.09
CA ARG A 403 -16.48 1.96 11.65
C ARG A 403 -17.03 2.90 10.58
N ILE A 404 -16.26 3.10 9.51
CA ILE A 404 -16.69 3.92 8.36
C ILE A 404 -17.85 3.23 7.65
N ALA A 405 -17.74 1.92 7.36
CA ALA A 405 -18.84 1.16 6.78
C ALA A 405 -20.08 1.13 7.70
N ALA A 406 -19.88 1.04 9.02
CA ALA A 406 -20.96 1.12 9.99
C ALA A 406 -21.65 2.50 9.98
N ALA A 407 -20.88 3.60 9.89
CA ALA A 407 -21.44 4.96 9.81
C ALA A 407 -22.25 5.18 8.52
N LEU A 408 -21.77 4.64 7.38
CA LEU A 408 -22.50 4.70 6.10
C LEU A 408 -23.81 3.92 6.14
N SER A 409 -23.78 2.70 6.72
CA SER A 409 -24.98 1.89 6.93
C SER A 409 -25.98 2.59 7.84
N TYR A 410 -25.50 3.20 8.92
CA TYR A 410 -26.32 4.00 9.82
C TYR A 410 -26.94 5.21 9.11
N ALA A 411 -26.18 5.93 8.29
CA ALA A 411 -26.69 7.06 7.52
C ALA A 411 -27.84 6.65 6.56
N ALA A 412 -27.70 5.51 5.87
CA ALA A 412 -28.76 4.99 5.01
C ALA A 412 -30.03 4.63 5.80
N GLN A 413 -29.88 4.01 6.98
CA GLN A 413 -30.99 3.71 7.89
C GLN A 413 -31.66 4.98 8.46
N GLN A 414 -30.94 6.10 8.58
CA GLN A 414 -31.49 7.42 8.93
C GLN A 414 -32.16 8.12 7.72
N GLY A 415 -32.31 7.43 6.59
CA GLY A 415 -32.99 7.97 5.40
C GLY A 415 -32.11 8.86 4.52
N LYS A 416 -30.78 8.88 4.72
CA LYS A 416 -29.87 9.59 3.82
C LYS A 416 -29.63 8.77 2.56
N ARG A 417 -29.52 9.43 1.41
CA ARG A 417 -29.04 8.79 0.21
C ARG A 417 -27.54 8.53 0.33
N VAL A 418 -27.13 7.27 0.45
CA VAL A 418 -25.73 6.88 0.57
C VAL A 418 -25.29 6.14 -0.68
N VAL A 419 -24.32 6.70 -1.42
CA VAL A 419 -23.78 6.11 -2.65
C VAL A 419 -22.35 5.67 -2.41
N CYS A 420 -22.10 4.38 -2.49
CA CYS A 420 -20.79 3.77 -2.28
C CYS A 420 -20.22 3.24 -3.60
N VAL A 421 -19.19 3.89 -4.14
CA VAL A 421 -18.44 3.35 -5.29
C VAL A 421 -17.38 2.40 -4.77
N LEU A 422 -17.61 1.10 -4.93
CA LEU A 422 -16.78 0.04 -4.38
C LEU A 422 -15.95 -0.65 -5.46
N GLU A 423 -14.62 -0.65 -5.31
CA GLU A 423 -13.69 -1.31 -6.22
C GLU A 423 -13.48 -2.78 -5.80
N LEU A 424 -14.12 -3.72 -6.47
CA LEU A 424 -13.98 -5.16 -6.18
C LEU A 424 -12.62 -5.76 -6.54
N ARG A 425 -11.86 -5.11 -7.41
CA ARG A 425 -10.55 -5.59 -7.91
C ARG A 425 -9.38 -5.13 -7.04
N ALA A 426 -9.64 -4.81 -5.75
CA ALA A 426 -8.58 -4.57 -4.77
C ALA A 426 -7.87 -5.89 -4.46
N ARG A 427 -6.63 -6.07 -4.98
CA ARG A 427 -5.88 -7.33 -4.86
C ARG A 427 -5.76 -7.80 -3.43
N PHE A 428 -6.09 -9.08 -3.21
CA PHE A 428 -6.07 -9.79 -1.92
C PHE A 428 -7.15 -9.35 -0.92
N ASP A 429 -7.96 -8.33 -1.24
CA ASP A 429 -9.11 -7.88 -0.44
C ASP A 429 -10.44 -8.12 -1.16
N GLU A 430 -10.42 -8.84 -2.28
CA GLU A 430 -11.60 -9.01 -3.13
C GLU A 430 -12.77 -9.66 -2.36
N GLN A 431 -12.49 -10.68 -1.53
CA GLN A 431 -13.53 -11.33 -0.72
C GLN A 431 -14.12 -10.39 0.32
N ASN A 432 -13.26 -9.66 1.04
CA ASN A 432 -13.69 -8.67 2.03
C ASN A 432 -14.58 -7.58 1.39
N ASN A 433 -14.22 -7.10 0.20
CA ASN A 433 -15.01 -6.11 -0.52
C ASN A 433 -16.36 -6.68 -1.03
N ILE A 434 -16.41 -7.96 -1.43
CA ILE A 434 -17.68 -8.64 -1.76
C ILE A 434 -18.59 -8.69 -0.52
N ASP A 435 -18.05 -9.05 0.64
CA ASP A 435 -18.84 -9.17 1.87
C ASP A 435 -19.36 -7.79 2.34
N TYR A 436 -18.53 -6.74 2.25
CA TYR A 436 -18.97 -5.36 2.52
C TYR A 436 -20.00 -4.85 1.52
N SER A 437 -19.92 -5.22 0.24
CA SER A 437 -20.95 -4.82 -0.73
C SER A 437 -22.33 -5.32 -0.33
N ARG A 438 -22.43 -6.59 0.08
CA ARG A 438 -23.68 -7.18 0.56
C ARG A 438 -24.21 -6.51 1.82
N MET A 439 -23.33 -6.19 2.76
CA MET A 439 -23.70 -5.50 4.00
C MET A 439 -24.24 -4.10 3.74
N LEU A 440 -23.56 -3.31 2.90
CA LEU A 440 -23.97 -1.94 2.56
C LEU A 440 -25.30 -1.92 1.78
N GLU A 441 -25.49 -2.83 0.81
CA GLU A 441 -26.76 -2.99 0.07
C GLU A 441 -27.91 -3.36 1.03
N ALA A 442 -27.67 -4.30 1.94
CA ALA A 442 -28.67 -4.70 2.94
C ALA A 442 -29.06 -3.57 3.90
N ALA A 443 -28.17 -2.61 4.14
CA ALA A 443 -28.43 -1.41 4.94
C ALA A 443 -29.17 -0.30 4.17
N GLY A 444 -29.37 -0.45 2.84
CA GLY A 444 -30.03 0.53 1.99
C GLY A 444 -29.09 1.49 1.26
N CYS A 445 -27.77 1.23 1.25
CA CYS A 445 -26.83 2.01 0.43
C CYS A 445 -26.94 1.63 -1.06
N GLU A 446 -26.79 2.62 -1.93
CA GLU A 446 -26.59 2.40 -3.37
C GLU A 446 -25.11 1.99 -3.59
N VAL A 447 -24.85 0.74 -3.99
CA VAL A 447 -23.49 0.25 -4.26
C VAL A 447 -23.24 0.20 -5.75
N ILE A 448 -22.16 0.89 -6.20
CA ILE A 448 -21.71 0.95 -7.59
C ILE A 448 -20.36 0.24 -7.67
N TYR A 449 -20.25 -0.71 -8.60
CA TYR A 449 -19.03 -1.50 -8.81
C TYR A 449 -18.15 -0.87 -9.88
N GLY A 450 -17.34 0.10 -9.50
CA GLY A 450 -16.28 0.70 -10.30
C GLY A 450 -16.51 0.79 -11.82
N LEU A 451 -15.44 0.97 -12.58
CA LEU A 451 -15.46 1.01 -14.05
C LEU A 451 -14.84 -0.28 -14.63
N THR A 452 -15.31 -0.74 -15.78
CA THR A 452 -14.80 -1.96 -16.42
C THR A 452 -13.31 -1.86 -16.75
N ASP A 453 -12.87 -0.77 -17.35
CA ASP A 453 -11.51 -0.61 -17.88
C ASP A 453 -10.57 0.14 -16.93
N TYR A 454 -11.11 0.85 -15.95
CA TYR A 454 -10.36 1.66 -15.00
C TYR A 454 -10.61 1.21 -13.56
N LYS A 455 -9.56 1.14 -12.74
CA LYS A 455 -9.73 0.90 -11.30
C LYS A 455 -10.01 2.22 -10.59
N VAL A 456 -11.08 2.27 -9.81
CA VAL A 456 -11.37 3.41 -8.95
C VAL A 456 -10.46 3.36 -7.74
N HIS A 457 -9.49 4.28 -7.70
CA HIS A 457 -8.48 4.33 -6.63
C HIS A 457 -8.46 5.67 -5.89
N THR A 458 -9.29 6.62 -6.29
CA THR A 458 -9.47 7.88 -5.55
C THR A 458 -10.01 7.63 -4.14
N LYS A 459 -9.70 8.53 -3.21
CA LYS A 459 -10.21 8.57 -1.84
C LYS A 459 -10.96 9.89 -1.70
N LEU A 460 -12.23 9.81 -2.06
CA LEU A 460 -13.12 10.97 -2.16
C LEU A 460 -14.42 10.67 -1.41
N CYS A 461 -14.81 11.60 -0.55
CA CYS A 461 -16.13 11.59 0.08
C CYS A 461 -16.78 12.96 -0.13
N LEU A 462 -18.05 12.98 -0.49
CA LEU A 462 -18.86 14.17 -0.73
C LEU A 462 -20.14 14.10 0.08
N ILE A 463 -20.33 15.04 0.99
CA ILE A 463 -21.55 15.20 1.75
C ILE A 463 -22.28 16.42 1.19
N ALA A 464 -23.52 16.24 0.73
CA ALA A 464 -24.38 17.30 0.21
C ALA A 464 -25.39 17.72 1.28
N ARG A 465 -25.38 18.99 1.64
CA ARG A 465 -26.26 19.58 2.65
C ARG A 465 -27.12 20.69 2.04
N ARG A 466 -28.43 20.63 2.23
CA ARG A 466 -29.37 21.65 1.77
C ARG A 466 -29.36 22.84 2.70
N LEU A 467 -29.03 24.00 2.18
CA LEU A 467 -29.11 25.29 2.87
C LEU A 467 -30.15 26.17 2.19
N PRO A 468 -30.62 27.27 2.82
CA PRO A 468 -31.59 28.20 2.20
C PRO A 468 -31.14 28.75 0.84
N GLN A 469 -29.83 28.91 0.64
CA GLN A 469 -29.23 29.46 -0.59
C GLN A 469 -28.85 28.38 -1.62
N GLY A 470 -29.11 27.10 -1.36
CA GLY A 470 -28.78 25.98 -2.26
C GLY A 470 -28.07 24.84 -1.56
N ILE A 471 -27.35 24.04 -2.35
CA ILE A 471 -26.59 22.88 -1.83
C ILE A 471 -25.16 23.33 -1.47
N ALA A 472 -24.77 23.08 -0.22
CA ALA A 472 -23.40 23.17 0.23
C ALA A 472 -22.74 21.78 0.19
N TYR A 473 -21.50 21.74 -0.28
CA TYR A 473 -20.69 20.53 -0.34
C TYR A 473 -19.64 20.54 0.77
N TYR A 474 -19.53 19.41 1.45
CA TYR A 474 -18.44 19.10 2.38
C TYR A 474 -17.66 17.95 1.76
N THR A 475 -16.47 18.26 1.30
CA THR A 475 -15.67 17.33 0.49
C THR A 475 -14.44 16.88 1.27
N GLN A 476 -14.23 15.58 1.36
CA GLN A 476 -12.97 15.03 1.83
C GLN A 476 -12.18 14.49 0.63
N VAL A 477 -10.89 14.89 0.53
CA VAL A 477 -9.92 14.37 -0.45
C VAL A 477 -8.78 13.75 0.33
N GLY A 478 -8.50 12.46 0.08
CA GLY A 478 -7.51 11.71 0.83
C GLY A 478 -6.38 11.15 -0.03
N THR A 479 -5.24 10.91 0.63
CA THR A 479 -4.12 10.20 0.03
C THR A 479 -4.21 8.69 0.27
N GLY A 480 -4.78 8.26 1.40
CA GLY A 480 -4.89 6.89 1.87
C GLY A 480 -6.30 6.31 1.86
N ASN A 481 -6.40 4.99 1.97
CA ASN A 481 -7.67 4.28 2.01
C ASN A 481 -8.48 4.59 3.29
N TYR A 482 -9.79 4.41 3.21
CA TYR A 482 -10.69 4.43 4.35
C TYR A 482 -10.61 3.10 5.12
N ASN A 483 -9.50 2.93 5.85
CA ASN A 483 -9.20 1.69 6.56
C ASN A 483 -8.53 2.03 7.88
N GLU A 484 -9.22 1.79 8.98
CA GLU A 484 -8.82 2.18 10.33
C GLU A 484 -7.53 1.49 10.78
N SER A 485 -7.33 0.23 10.37
CA SER A 485 -6.11 -0.52 10.71
C SER A 485 -4.87 0.04 10.00
N THR A 486 -4.99 0.41 8.72
CA THR A 486 -3.86 1.03 7.99
C THR A 486 -3.65 2.48 8.41
N ALA A 487 -4.69 3.16 8.89
CA ALA A 487 -4.60 4.54 9.42
C ALA A 487 -3.68 4.66 10.63
N GLU A 488 -3.37 3.57 11.32
CA GLU A 488 -2.42 3.52 12.45
C GLU A 488 -0.99 3.17 12.03
N GLN A 489 -0.79 2.79 10.76
CA GLN A 489 0.49 2.26 10.27
C GLN A 489 1.06 3.02 9.08
N TYR A 490 0.19 3.68 8.29
CA TYR A 490 0.57 4.39 7.07
C TYR A 490 0.49 5.89 7.29
N THR A 491 1.48 6.61 6.76
CA THR A 491 1.38 8.07 6.72
C THR A 491 0.42 8.46 5.60
N ASP A 492 -0.68 9.13 5.94
CA ASP A 492 -1.67 9.57 4.99
C ASP A 492 -2.30 10.91 5.42
N LEU A 493 -2.92 11.60 4.49
CA LEU A 493 -3.53 12.90 4.68
C LEU A 493 -5.01 12.85 4.28
N MET A 494 -5.85 13.50 5.08
CA MET A 494 -7.26 13.68 4.78
C MET A 494 -7.58 15.19 4.86
N LEU A 495 -7.81 15.82 3.72
CA LEU A 495 -8.27 17.20 3.63
C LEU A 495 -9.80 17.21 3.64
N LEU A 496 -10.39 17.96 4.58
CA LEU A 496 -11.82 18.25 4.60
C LEU A 496 -12.00 19.74 4.29
N THR A 497 -12.81 20.05 3.27
CA THR A 497 -13.02 21.42 2.78
C THR A 497 -14.46 21.65 2.36
N THR A 498 -14.88 22.91 2.41
CA THR A 498 -16.16 23.37 1.83
C THR A 498 -15.97 24.22 0.60
N ASP A 499 -14.78 24.20 -0.03
CA ASP A 499 -14.56 24.88 -1.31
C ASP A 499 -15.61 24.43 -2.33
N PRO A 500 -16.48 25.33 -2.82
CA PRO A 500 -17.57 24.94 -3.69
C PRO A 500 -17.11 24.48 -5.07
N ALA A 501 -15.91 24.86 -5.53
CA ALA A 501 -15.35 24.41 -6.81
C ALA A 501 -14.90 22.94 -6.69
N ILE A 502 -14.21 22.60 -5.59
CA ILE A 502 -13.84 21.20 -5.28
C ILE A 502 -15.11 20.35 -5.13
N GLY A 503 -16.13 20.87 -4.43
CA GLY A 503 -17.41 20.18 -4.25
C GLY A 503 -18.15 19.89 -5.56
N ARG A 504 -18.20 20.87 -6.47
CA ARG A 504 -18.80 20.69 -7.79
C ARG A 504 -18.05 19.66 -8.63
N ASP A 505 -16.72 19.68 -8.61
CA ASP A 505 -15.92 18.69 -9.33
C ASP A 505 -16.07 17.30 -8.73
N ALA A 506 -16.12 17.16 -7.40
CA ALA A 506 -16.42 15.90 -6.73
C ALA A 506 -17.79 15.34 -7.14
N ALA A 507 -18.81 16.21 -7.26
CA ALA A 507 -20.12 15.81 -7.74
C ALA A 507 -20.09 15.33 -9.22
N LYS A 508 -19.27 15.98 -10.09
CA LYS A 508 -19.02 15.49 -11.46
C LYS A 508 -18.38 14.11 -11.46
N VAL A 509 -17.37 13.89 -10.59
CA VAL A 509 -16.70 12.58 -10.43
C VAL A 509 -17.71 11.50 -10.07
N PHE A 510 -18.51 11.70 -9.02
CA PHE A 510 -19.50 10.70 -8.60
C PHE A 510 -20.58 10.46 -9.65
N ARG A 511 -21.02 11.49 -10.39
CA ARG A 511 -21.97 11.34 -11.48
C ARG A 511 -21.40 10.44 -12.59
N ALA A 512 -20.20 10.72 -13.08
CA ALA A 512 -19.57 9.92 -14.11
C ALA A 512 -19.39 8.45 -13.66
N LEU A 513 -18.89 8.24 -12.44
CA LEU A 513 -18.73 6.89 -11.89
C LEU A 513 -20.07 6.15 -11.75
N SER A 514 -21.16 6.86 -11.41
CA SER A 514 -22.51 6.27 -11.32
C SER A 514 -23.08 5.89 -12.68
N GLN A 515 -22.62 6.54 -13.74
CA GLN A 515 -23.02 6.25 -15.13
C GLN A 515 -22.12 5.19 -15.79
N GLY A 516 -21.09 4.73 -15.10
CA GLY A 516 -20.10 3.80 -15.65
C GLY A 516 -19.14 4.47 -16.66
N GLU A 517 -19.01 5.79 -16.59
CA GLU A 517 -18.23 6.61 -17.52
C GLU A 517 -16.89 7.06 -16.89
N THR A 518 -15.92 7.37 -17.75
CA THR A 518 -14.70 8.06 -17.34
C THR A 518 -15.03 9.49 -16.93
N VAL A 519 -14.28 9.99 -15.94
CA VAL A 519 -14.50 11.34 -15.42
C VAL A 519 -14.03 12.36 -16.45
N PRO A 520 -14.89 13.29 -16.90
CA PRO A 520 -14.49 14.34 -17.81
C PRO A 520 -13.51 15.32 -17.14
N GLU A 521 -12.91 16.22 -17.91
CA GLU A 521 -12.03 17.23 -17.36
C GLU A 521 -12.75 18.10 -16.31
N THR A 522 -12.06 18.36 -15.21
CA THR A 522 -12.53 19.08 -14.04
C THR A 522 -11.81 20.43 -13.92
N GLU A 523 -12.40 21.38 -13.21
CA GLU A 523 -11.84 22.74 -13.07
C GLU A 523 -10.69 22.79 -12.07
N THR A 524 -10.92 22.23 -10.88
CA THR A 524 -10.03 22.33 -9.69
C THR A 524 -9.39 21.02 -9.30
N LEU A 525 -10.15 19.93 -9.30
CA LEU A 525 -9.59 18.60 -9.05
C LEU A 525 -8.80 18.12 -10.27
N TRP A 526 -7.61 17.55 -10.03
CA TRP A 526 -6.90 16.84 -11.08
C TRP A 526 -7.34 15.38 -11.05
N VAL A 527 -8.10 14.94 -12.02
CA VAL A 527 -8.66 13.59 -12.05
C VAL A 527 -8.04 12.78 -13.19
N ALA A 528 -7.52 11.58 -12.86
CA ALA A 528 -7.07 10.64 -13.88
C ALA A 528 -8.27 9.85 -14.45
N PRO A 529 -8.19 9.39 -15.73
CA PRO A 529 -7.03 9.46 -16.62
C PRO A 529 -6.87 10.80 -17.38
N GLU A 530 -7.89 11.65 -17.46
CA GLU A 530 -7.91 12.80 -18.37
C GLU A 530 -7.04 13.97 -17.88
N GLY A 531 -7.25 14.45 -16.66
CA GLY A 531 -6.65 15.70 -16.17
C GLY A 531 -5.37 15.53 -15.35
N TYR A 532 -5.15 14.41 -14.65
CA TYR A 532 -4.07 14.30 -13.66
C TYR A 532 -2.68 14.47 -14.26
N ARG A 533 -2.33 13.70 -15.29
CA ARG A 533 -0.98 13.74 -15.88
C ARG A 533 -0.71 15.06 -16.61
N SER A 534 -1.66 15.57 -17.38
CA SER A 534 -1.54 16.83 -18.11
C SER A 534 -1.28 17.99 -17.15
N ARG A 535 -2.05 18.09 -16.06
CA ARG A 535 -1.89 19.13 -15.05
C ARG A 535 -0.55 19.04 -14.31
N VAL A 536 -0.06 17.83 -14.00
CA VAL A 536 1.29 17.65 -13.44
C VAL A 536 2.36 18.15 -14.42
N CYS A 537 2.24 17.79 -15.71
CA CYS A 537 3.17 18.25 -16.75
C CYS A 537 3.14 19.78 -16.91
N GLU A 538 1.96 20.38 -16.95
CA GLU A 538 1.79 21.85 -17.01
C GLU A 538 2.48 22.56 -15.83
N MET A 539 2.34 22.02 -14.62
CA MET A 539 2.99 22.58 -13.43
C MET A 539 4.52 22.45 -13.51
N ILE A 540 5.04 21.33 -14.01
CA ILE A 540 6.48 21.15 -14.23
C ILE A 540 6.97 22.15 -15.29
N GLU A 541 6.25 22.32 -16.40
CA GLU A 541 6.60 23.27 -17.46
C GLU A 541 6.62 24.72 -16.97
N ARG A 542 5.65 25.10 -16.13
CA ARG A 542 5.61 26.42 -15.51
C ARG A 542 6.89 26.69 -14.68
N GLU A 543 7.34 25.72 -13.90
CA GLU A 543 8.57 25.86 -13.13
C GLU A 543 9.81 25.77 -14.04
N THR A 544 9.78 24.98 -15.11
CA THR A 544 10.85 24.94 -16.13
C THR A 544 11.04 26.31 -16.77
N ALA A 545 9.96 27.02 -17.09
CA ALA A 545 10.04 28.38 -17.63
C ALA A 545 10.61 29.41 -16.62
N ALA A 546 10.55 29.13 -15.32
CA ALA A 546 11.14 29.97 -14.29
C ALA A 546 12.67 29.74 -14.12
N GLY A 547 13.23 28.71 -14.78
CA GLY A 547 14.66 28.42 -14.74
C GLY A 547 15.18 28.18 -13.32
N ALA A 548 16.28 28.85 -12.92
CA ALA A 548 16.89 28.73 -11.62
C ALA A 548 16.00 29.19 -10.44
N ASP A 549 14.97 30.00 -10.70
CA ASP A 549 13.99 30.41 -9.70
C ASP A 549 12.85 29.37 -9.53
N GLY A 550 12.83 28.35 -10.40
CA GLY A 550 11.88 27.26 -10.36
C GLY A 550 12.15 26.32 -9.18
N TYR A 551 11.06 25.72 -8.66
CA TYR A 551 11.15 24.75 -7.58
C TYR A 551 10.06 23.68 -7.71
N ILE A 552 10.47 22.43 -7.59
CA ILE A 552 9.57 21.28 -7.61
C ILE A 552 9.90 20.39 -6.42
N ALA A 553 8.92 20.09 -5.57
CA ALA A 553 9.06 19.07 -4.53
C ALA A 553 7.87 18.09 -4.62
N ILE A 554 8.17 16.82 -4.84
CA ILE A 554 7.16 15.78 -5.04
C ILE A 554 7.42 14.61 -4.08
N LYS A 555 6.43 14.30 -3.24
CA LYS A 555 6.39 13.08 -2.44
C LYS A 555 5.39 12.12 -3.04
N VAL A 556 5.84 10.90 -3.35
CA VAL A 556 5.02 9.80 -3.90
C VAL A 556 5.55 8.46 -3.42
N ASN A 557 4.74 7.39 -3.54
CA ASN A 557 5.26 6.05 -3.27
C ASN A 557 6.13 5.53 -4.41
N SER A 558 5.79 5.87 -5.66
CA SER A 558 6.47 5.31 -6.82
C SER A 558 6.40 6.23 -8.03
N MET A 559 7.45 6.17 -8.88
CA MET A 559 7.54 6.94 -10.12
C MET A 559 8.14 6.09 -11.25
N ASN A 560 7.40 5.97 -12.37
CA ASN A 560 7.86 5.36 -13.62
C ASN A 560 7.12 5.86 -14.87
N ASP A 561 6.38 6.98 -14.78
CA ASP A 561 5.75 7.57 -15.95
C ASP A 561 6.81 8.27 -16.81
N PRO A 562 7.08 7.79 -18.06
CA PRO A 562 8.18 8.31 -18.87
C PRO A 562 7.99 9.78 -19.24
N GLU A 563 6.75 10.22 -19.43
CA GLU A 563 6.46 11.61 -19.81
C GLU A 563 6.77 12.55 -18.66
N VAL A 564 6.33 12.22 -17.45
CA VAL A 564 6.64 13.01 -16.24
C VAL A 564 8.15 13.05 -16.01
N MET A 565 8.84 11.90 -16.14
CA MET A 565 10.30 11.84 -15.95
C MET A 565 11.05 12.70 -16.98
N ARG A 566 10.64 12.72 -18.25
CA ARG A 566 11.22 13.61 -19.27
C ARG A 566 11.04 15.09 -18.93
N ARG A 567 9.84 15.49 -18.44
CA ARG A 567 9.60 16.87 -17.99
C ARG A 567 10.48 17.26 -16.81
N LEU A 568 10.67 16.35 -15.84
CA LEU A 568 11.59 16.60 -14.72
C LEU A 568 13.05 16.73 -15.17
N ILE A 569 13.48 15.95 -16.18
CA ILE A 569 14.80 16.10 -16.79
C ILE A 569 14.93 17.49 -17.47
N ALA A 570 13.90 17.90 -18.23
CA ALA A 570 13.89 19.22 -18.86
C ALA A 570 13.94 20.35 -17.82
N ALA A 571 13.20 20.22 -16.72
CA ALA A 571 13.24 21.16 -15.61
C ALA A 571 14.65 21.24 -14.98
N SER A 572 15.28 20.09 -14.72
CA SER A 572 16.66 20.04 -14.20
C SER A 572 17.67 20.75 -15.14
N ARG A 573 17.58 20.49 -16.46
CA ARG A 573 18.41 21.15 -17.47
C ARG A 573 18.19 22.65 -17.53
N ALA A 574 17.00 23.14 -17.22
CA ALA A 574 16.69 24.56 -17.11
C ALA A 574 17.18 25.21 -15.81
N GLY A 575 17.76 24.44 -14.88
CA GLY A 575 18.25 24.93 -13.60
C GLY A 575 17.26 24.87 -12.45
N VAL A 576 16.07 24.27 -12.65
CA VAL A 576 15.05 24.11 -11.61
C VAL A 576 15.54 23.15 -10.53
N GLU A 577 15.41 23.53 -9.27
CA GLU A 577 15.67 22.63 -8.14
C GLU A 577 14.52 21.63 -8.00
N VAL A 578 14.81 20.33 -8.16
CA VAL A 578 13.85 19.22 -8.09
C VAL A 578 14.14 18.32 -6.90
N ARG A 579 13.23 18.23 -5.95
CA ARG A 579 13.31 17.35 -4.77
C ARG A 579 12.24 16.28 -4.83
N LEU A 580 12.64 15.02 -4.86
CA LEU A 580 11.75 13.88 -4.96
C LEU A 580 11.87 13.01 -3.70
N TYR A 581 10.75 12.77 -3.04
CA TYR A 581 10.65 11.86 -1.89
C TYR A 581 9.91 10.61 -2.33
N VAL A 582 10.66 9.57 -2.72
CA VAL A 582 10.10 8.36 -3.33
C VAL A 582 10.40 7.15 -2.45
N ARG A 583 9.36 6.60 -1.82
CA ARG A 583 9.52 5.46 -0.91
C ARG A 583 9.97 4.19 -1.61
N GLY A 584 9.30 3.81 -2.70
CA GLY A 584 9.44 2.53 -3.39
C GLY A 584 10.14 2.62 -4.74
N ILE A 585 9.39 2.33 -5.81
CA ILE A 585 9.90 2.35 -7.18
C ILE A 585 10.26 3.77 -7.60
N CYS A 586 11.51 3.98 -7.98
CA CYS A 586 11.98 5.20 -8.60
C CYS A 586 12.76 4.84 -9.86
N CYS A 587 12.23 5.21 -11.02
CA CYS A 587 12.87 4.89 -12.29
C CYS A 587 13.72 6.04 -12.88
N LEU A 588 13.95 7.12 -12.13
CA LEU A 588 14.81 8.23 -12.51
C LEU A 588 16.08 8.23 -11.64
N LYS A 589 17.26 8.37 -12.25
CA LYS A 589 18.53 8.60 -11.54
C LYS A 589 18.72 10.08 -11.31
N PRO A 590 19.14 10.53 -10.12
CA PRO A 590 19.51 11.91 -9.84
C PRO A 590 20.98 12.17 -10.19
N GLY A 591 21.38 13.43 -10.28
CA GLY A 591 22.78 13.87 -10.33
C GLY A 591 23.58 13.40 -11.54
N VAL A 592 22.92 13.05 -12.65
CA VAL A 592 23.58 12.65 -13.90
C VAL A 592 23.87 13.90 -14.73
N GLU A 593 25.14 14.12 -15.06
CA GLU A 593 25.63 15.26 -15.83
C GLU A 593 24.89 15.40 -17.17
N GLY A 594 24.47 16.61 -17.51
CA GLY A 594 23.72 16.94 -18.72
C GLY A 594 22.24 16.56 -18.67
N TYR A 595 21.77 15.98 -17.54
CA TYR A 595 20.37 15.50 -17.45
C TYR A 595 19.69 15.86 -16.12
N THR A 596 20.23 15.43 -14.99
CA THR A 596 19.52 15.43 -13.71
C THR A 596 20.36 16.00 -12.57
N GLU A 597 21.31 16.91 -12.86
CA GLU A 597 22.20 17.52 -11.86
C GLU A 597 21.43 18.19 -10.73
N ASN A 598 20.28 18.80 -11.04
CA ASN A 598 19.45 19.51 -10.07
C ASN A 598 18.33 18.65 -9.48
N VAL A 599 18.37 17.32 -9.73
CA VAL A 599 17.41 16.36 -9.14
C VAL A 599 18.01 15.71 -7.92
N HIS A 600 17.29 15.77 -6.79
CA HIS A 600 17.65 15.13 -5.53
C HIS A 600 16.57 14.14 -5.15
N ILE A 601 16.95 12.90 -4.82
CA ILE A 601 15.96 11.83 -4.51
C ILE A 601 16.26 11.23 -3.14
N ARG A 602 15.25 11.27 -2.26
CA ARG A 602 15.26 10.67 -0.93
C ARG A 602 14.18 9.63 -0.77
N SER A 603 14.42 8.66 0.12
CA SER A 603 13.47 7.64 0.54
C SER A 603 13.54 7.47 2.05
N ILE A 604 12.41 7.43 2.73
CA ILE A 604 12.35 7.15 4.16
C ILE A 604 11.81 5.73 4.35
N ILE A 605 12.52 4.91 5.13
CA ILE A 605 12.05 3.61 5.61
C ILE A 605 12.09 3.66 7.14
N GLY A 606 10.94 3.69 7.76
CA GLY A 606 10.82 3.93 9.20
C GLY A 606 9.76 3.07 9.87
N GLN A 607 9.22 3.61 10.96
CA GLN A 607 8.16 2.97 11.75
C GLN A 607 6.87 2.85 10.96
N TYR A 608 6.51 3.94 10.30
CA TYR A 608 5.31 4.04 9.50
C TYR A 608 5.65 3.88 8.03
N LEU A 609 4.71 3.34 7.28
CA LEU A 609 4.86 3.21 5.84
C LEU A 609 4.53 4.57 5.20
N GLU A 610 5.53 5.21 4.61
CA GLU A 610 5.39 6.47 3.89
C GLU A 610 4.42 6.30 2.70
N HIS A 611 3.24 6.91 2.78
CA HIS A 611 2.19 6.63 1.80
C HIS A 611 1.52 7.89 1.22
N GLU A 612 1.52 9.01 1.92
CA GLU A 612 0.93 10.27 1.44
C GLU A 612 1.58 10.80 0.16
N ARG A 613 0.82 11.54 -0.64
CA ARG A 613 1.30 12.23 -1.83
C ARG A 613 1.11 13.72 -1.65
N ILE A 614 2.22 14.45 -1.82
CA ILE A 614 2.27 15.90 -1.68
C ILE A 614 3.07 16.45 -2.86
N PHE A 615 2.47 17.37 -3.62
CA PHE A 615 3.14 18.03 -4.73
C PHE A 615 3.24 19.52 -4.42
N VAL A 616 4.42 20.08 -4.57
CA VAL A 616 4.71 21.50 -4.39
C VAL A 616 5.41 22.04 -5.62
N PHE A 617 4.88 23.07 -6.19
CA PHE A 617 5.45 23.79 -7.34
C PHE A 617 5.61 25.25 -6.99
N GLY A 618 6.80 25.81 -7.23
CA GLY A 618 7.14 27.19 -6.96
C GLY A 618 7.43 27.52 -5.49
N ARG A 619 7.89 28.75 -5.26
CA ARG A 619 8.22 29.33 -3.96
C ARG A 619 7.48 30.65 -3.74
N GLY A 620 7.33 31.06 -2.47
CA GLY A 620 6.68 32.34 -2.12
C GLY A 620 5.26 32.42 -2.64
N GLU A 621 4.90 33.52 -3.28
CA GLU A 621 3.57 33.76 -3.84
C GLU A 621 3.20 32.85 -5.04
N ARG A 622 4.22 32.34 -5.77
CA ARG A 622 4.02 31.39 -6.88
C ARG A 622 3.74 29.98 -6.40
N ARG A 623 3.85 29.70 -5.09
CA ARG A 623 3.70 28.35 -4.55
C ARG A 623 2.29 27.82 -4.76
N ARG A 624 2.22 26.59 -5.25
CA ARG A 624 1.00 25.79 -5.28
C ARG A 624 1.26 24.43 -4.66
N VAL A 625 0.35 23.99 -3.83
CA VAL A 625 0.47 22.74 -3.06
C VAL A 625 -0.73 21.86 -3.34
N PHE A 626 -0.49 20.57 -3.61
CA PHE A 626 -1.55 19.61 -3.93
C PHE A 626 -1.36 18.34 -3.14
N ILE A 627 -2.47 17.70 -2.74
CA ILE A 627 -2.49 16.35 -2.18
C ILE A 627 -3.47 15.47 -2.94
N GLY A 628 -3.23 14.16 -2.97
CA GLY A 628 -4.14 13.24 -3.65
C GLY A 628 -3.72 11.78 -3.58
N SER A 629 -4.43 10.95 -4.32
CA SER A 629 -4.35 9.49 -4.20
C SER A 629 -3.35 8.82 -5.14
N GLY A 630 -2.89 9.50 -6.18
CA GLY A 630 -2.13 8.93 -7.29
C GLY A 630 -0.61 8.98 -7.11
N ASP A 631 0.07 7.91 -7.49
CA ASP A 631 1.53 7.91 -7.72
C ASP A 631 1.85 8.38 -9.15
N LEU A 632 3.09 8.70 -9.44
CA LEU A 632 3.60 8.97 -10.78
C LEU A 632 3.96 7.68 -11.55
N LEU A 633 3.08 6.69 -11.49
CA LEU A 633 3.19 5.46 -12.26
C LEU A 633 2.24 5.50 -13.46
N LEU A 634 2.68 4.96 -14.60
CA LEU A 634 1.90 4.91 -15.84
C LEU A 634 0.49 4.33 -15.64
N ARG A 635 0.31 3.38 -14.72
CA ARG A 635 -1.00 2.83 -14.38
C ARG A 635 -1.89 3.81 -13.62
N ASN A 636 -1.32 4.70 -12.76
CA ASN A 636 -2.08 5.70 -12.01
C ASN A 636 -2.50 6.85 -12.92
N THR A 637 -1.62 7.23 -13.84
CA THR A 637 -1.86 8.34 -14.75
C THR A 637 -2.79 7.99 -15.91
N ARG A 638 -2.94 6.68 -16.27
CA ARG A 638 -3.67 6.27 -17.48
C ARG A 638 -4.72 5.18 -17.31
N ARG A 639 -4.72 4.42 -16.20
CA ARG A 639 -5.57 3.23 -16.02
C ARG A 639 -6.28 3.17 -14.68
N ARG A 640 -6.34 4.31 -13.99
CA ARG A 640 -7.02 4.45 -12.71
C ARG A 640 -7.79 5.75 -12.67
N VAL A 641 -8.80 5.79 -11.82
CA VAL A 641 -9.40 7.04 -11.37
C VAL A 641 -8.67 7.46 -10.09
N GLU A 642 -7.91 8.53 -10.17
CA GLU A 642 -7.19 9.18 -9.07
C GLU A 642 -7.67 10.62 -8.95
N ALA A 643 -7.57 11.23 -7.78
CA ALA A 643 -7.92 12.63 -7.62
C ALA A 643 -6.87 13.37 -6.77
N PHE A 644 -6.58 14.61 -7.16
CA PHE A 644 -5.77 15.59 -6.44
C PHE A 644 -6.54 16.87 -6.23
N ALA A 645 -6.40 17.46 -5.05
CA ALA A 645 -6.93 18.78 -4.72
C ALA A 645 -5.80 19.76 -4.43
N GLU A 646 -5.95 21.00 -4.89
CA GLU A 646 -5.12 22.10 -4.44
C GLU A 646 -5.47 22.49 -3.01
N VAL A 647 -4.45 22.58 -2.18
CA VAL A 647 -4.57 23.10 -0.81
C VAL A 647 -4.32 24.59 -0.83
N ARG A 648 -5.36 25.38 -0.56
CA ARG A 648 -5.27 26.86 -0.59
C ARG A 648 -5.12 27.47 0.78
N ASP A 649 -5.53 26.77 1.85
CA ASP A 649 -5.36 27.22 3.23
C ASP A 649 -3.88 27.31 3.59
N GLY A 650 -3.42 28.51 3.99
CA GLY A 650 -2.02 28.78 4.27
C GLY A 650 -1.47 28.02 5.48
N VAL A 651 -2.32 27.73 6.47
CA VAL A 651 -1.93 26.95 7.67
C VAL A 651 -1.69 25.52 7.27
N ILE A 652 -2.58 24.94 6.47
CA ILE A 652 -2.44 23.56 5.98
C ILE A 652 -1.24 23.46 5.02
N GLN A 653 -1.01 24.45 4.14
CA GLN A 653 0.20 24.49 3.32
C GLN A 653 1.47 24.44 4.16
N ALA A 654 1.52 25.23 5.27
CA ALA A 654 2.67 25.22 6.17
C ALA A 654 2.89 23.84 6.82
N GLN A 655 1.82 23.13 7.20
CA GLN A 655 1.90 21.76 7.72
C GLN A 655 2.47 20.79 6.68
N LEU A 656 2.01 20.84 5.42
CA LEU A 656 2.50 20.00 4.34
C LEU A 656 3.98 20.26 4.00
N LEU A 657 4.39 21.53 4.01
CA LEU A 657 5.79 21.91 3.84
C LEU A 657 6.65 21.41 5.00
N HIS A 658 6.12 21.46 6.24
CA HIS A 658 6.83 20.96 7.41
C HIS A 658 7.06 19.43 7.31
N ILE A 659 6.11 18.66 6.76
CA ILE A 659 6.32 17.23 6.47
C ILE A 659 7.53 17.04 5.55
N LEU A 660 7.58 17.73 4.41
CA LEU A 660 8.68 17.61 3.46
C LEU A 660 10.02 18.08 4.03
N GLN A 661 10.02 19.17 4.79
CA GLN A 661 11.22 19.68 5.48
C GLN A 661 11.72 18.69 6.54
N SER A 662 10.83 18.04 7.26
CA SER A 662 11.19 17.01 8.24
C SER A 662 11.84 15.80 7.56
N MET A 663 11.33 15.37 6.41
CA MET A 663 11.94 14.29 5.60
C MET A 663 13.32 14.70 5.06
N GLU A 664 13.50 15.97 4.67
CA GLU A 664 14.79 16.47 4.20
C GLU A 664 15.84 16.46 5.31
N ARG A 665 15.44 16.77 6.54
CA ARG A 665 16.33 16.78 7.72
C ARG A 665 16.63 15.40 8.28
N ASP A 666 15.87 14.35 7.89
CA ASP A 666 16.07 13.00 8.44
C ASP A 666 17.47 12.48 8.12
N ASN A 667 18.25 12.25 9.18
CA ASN A 667 19.61 11.72 9.09
C ASN A 667 19.77 10.34 9.73
N CYS A 668 18.63 9.68 10.04
CA CYS A 668 18.62 8.37 10.70
C CYS A 668 17.95 7.28 9.84
N LYS A 669 16.89 7.64 9.15
CA LYS A 669 16.04 6.71 8.37
C LYS A 669 16.00 7.02 6.88
N ALA A 670 16.58 8.13 6.46
CA ALA A 670 16.66 8.53 5.07
C ALA A 670 17.70 7.70 4.29
N TRP A 671 17.37 7.45 3.04
CA TRP A 671 18.21 6.91 2.00
C TRP A 671 18.27 7.90 0.86
N VAL A 672 19.45 8.12 0.30
CA VAL A 672 19.67 8.97 -0.88
C VAL A 672 19.99 8.09 -2.07
N LEU A 673 19.30 8.30 -3.18
CA LEU A 673 19.62 7.66 -4.46
C LEU A 673 20.79 8.40 -5.09
N ASN A 674 21.81 7.66 -5.54
CA ASN A 674 22.99 8.19 -6.21
C ASN A 674 22.87 8.14 -7.74
N ALA A 675 23.73 8.88 -8.44
CA ALA A 675 23.79 8.91 -9.91
C ALA A 675 24.04 7.53 -10.56
N ASN A 676 24.73 6.63 -9.86
CA ASN A 676 24.93 5.25 -10.30
C ASN A 676 23.70 4.32 -10.09
N GLY A 677 22.60 4.81 -9.48
CA GLY A 677 21.41 4.03 -9.20
C GLY A 677 21.43 3.27 -7.88
N SER A 678 22.50 3.37 -7.08
CA SER A 678 22.56 2.78 -5.74
C SER A 678 21.94 3.70 -4.68
N TYR A 679 21.46 3.11 -3.58
CA TYR A 679 20.98 3.86 -2.42
C TYR A 679 22.01 3.86 -1.30
N ALA A 680 22.33 5.05 -0.78
CA ALA A 680 23.15 5.22 0.41
C ALA A 680 22.30 5.67 1.59
N ARG A 681 22.49 5.02 2.76
CA ARG A 681 21.82 5.46 4.01
C ARG A 681 22.46 6.73 4.53
N VAL A 682 21.63 7.70 4.89
CA VAL A 682 22.10 8.91 5.58
C VAL A 682 22.37 8.58 7.04
N THR A 683 23.51 9.06 7.55
CA THR A 683 23.91 8.87 8.95
C THR A 683 24.12 10.22 9.62
N PRO A 684 23.84 10.35 10.92
CA PRO A 684 23.97 11.63 11.64
C PRO A 684 25.38 12.22 11.62
N GLY A 685 26.43 11.35 11.58
CA GLY A 685 27.81 11.80 11.80
C GLY A 685 27.96 12.48 13.17
N SER A 686 28.44 13.72 13.17
CA SER A 686 28.55 14.58 14.35
C SER A 686 27.27 15.39 14.65
N ALA A 687 26.29 15.40 13.74
CA ALA A 687 25.03 16.11 13.94
C ALA A 687 24.08 15.36 14.89
N ALA A 688 23.18 16.09 15.55
CA ALA A 688 22.15 15.47 16.38
C ALA A 688 21.27 14.53 15.54
N PRO A 689 20.94 13.32 16.04
CA PRO A 689 20.04 12.40 15.35
C PRO A 689 18.64 13.02 15.18
N TYR A 690 18.16 13.05 13.95
CA TYR A 690 16.82 13.54 13.61
C TYR A 690 16.05 12.47 12.83
N ARG A 691 14.92 12.05 13.38
CA ARG A 691 13.99 11.09 12.78
C ARG A 691 12.71 11.81 12.41
N SER A 692 12.43 11.92 11.12
CA SER A 692 11.28 12.67 10.61
C SER A 692 9.95 12.21 11.19
N GLN A 693 9.69 10.90 11.23
CA GLN A 693 8.42 10.36 11.73
C GLN A 693 8.20 10.63 13.23
N ALA A 694 9.25 10.60 14.05
CA ALA A 694 9.14 10.94 15.47
C ALA A 694 8.90 12.44 15.65
N ALA A 695 9.64 13.29 14.92
CA ALA A 695 9.46 14.74 14.97
C ALA A 695 8.07 15.17 14.48
N LEU A 696 7.54 14.52 13.46
CA LEU A 696 6.19 14.77 12.94
C LEU A 696 5.11 14.32 13.94
N HIS A 697 5.35 13.24 14.68
CA HIS A 697 4.45 12.85 15.77
C HIS A 697 4.34 13.95 16.82
N ASP A 698 5.49 14.47 17.30
CA ASP A 698 5.52 15.55 18.29
C ASP A 698 4.89 16.83 17.73
N TYR A 699 5.17 17.17 16.48
CA TYR A 699 4.60 18.34 15.80
C TYR A 699 3.08 18.27 15.73
N PHE A 700 2.51 17.17 15.25
CA PHE A 700 1.05 17.03 15.14
C PHE A 700 0.38 16.85 16.50
N ALA A 701 1.05 16.24 17.48
CA ALA A 701 0.53 16.15 18.86
C ALA A 701 0.44 17.51 19.55
N ALA A 702 1.35 18.43 19.24
CA ALA A 702 1.35 19.79 19.79
C ALA A 702 0.27 20.70 19.19
N GLN A 703 -0.26 20.36 18.00
CA GLN A 703 -1.29 21.15 17.34
C GLN A 703 -2.65 20.96 18.02
N LYS A 704 -3.31 22.06 18.33
CA LYS A 704 -4.65 22.05 18.92
C LYS A 704 -5.66 22.61 17.92
N ILE A 705 -6.66 21.82 17.59
CA ILE A 705 -7.82 22.25 16.82
C ILE A 705 -8.93 22.52 17.83
N GLU A 706 -9.23 23.81 18.08
CA GLU A 706 -10.21 24.24 19.07
C GLU A 706 -11.61 24.31 18.47
N LYS A 707 -12.62 24.12 19.31
CA LYS A 707 -14.01 24.36 18.94
C LYS A 707 -14.21 25.79 18.45
N PRO A 708 -15.00 26.02 17.41
CA PRO A 708 -15.37 27.35 17.00
C PRO A 708 -16.13 28.02 18.14
N LYS A 709 -15.72 29.23 18.52
CA LYS A 709 -16.49 30.03 19.50
C LYS A 709 -17.91 30.22 18.94
N PRO A 710 -18.95 30.06 19.76
CA PRO A 710 -20.30 30.31 19.30
C PRO A 710 -20.35 31.74 18.74
N PRO A 711 -21.09 31.99 17.66
CA PRO A 711 -21.23 33.34 17.11
C PRO A 711 -21.67 34.25 18.23
N GLN A 712 -20.91 35.32 18.48
CA GLN A 712 -21.36 36.36 19.38
C GLN A 712 -22.74 36.78 18.90
N PRO A 713 -23.74 36.86 19.80
CA PRO A 713 -25.06 37.32 19.39
C PRO A 713 -24.86 38.69 18.74
N VAL A 714 -25.24 38.78 17.47
CA VAL A 714 -25.25 40.05 16.75
C VAL A 714 -26.11 40.97 17.63
N GLN A 715 -25.49 41.94 18.30
CA GLN A 715 -26.24 43.00 18.97
C GLN A 715 -27.14 43.59 17.88
N LYS A 716 -28.43 43.25 17.97
CA LYS A 716 -29.43 43.95 17.19
C LYS A 716 -29.26 45.42 17.56
N GLN A 717 -28.62 46.20 16.70
CA GLN A 717 -28.79 47.63 16.75
C GLN A 717 -30.29 47.87 16.62
N THR A 718 -30.93 48.18 17.71
CA THR A 718 -32.30 48.67 17.76
C THR A 718 -32.30 50.03 17.08
N ALA A 719 -32.40 50.02 15.74
CA ALA A 719 -32.85 51.18 15.02
C ALA A 719 -34.29 51.43 15.44
N ALA A 720 -34.55 52.62 15.96
CA ALA A 720 -35.89 53.05 16.34
C ALA A 720 -36.88 52.83 15.18
N PRO A 721 -38.07 52.30 15.44
CA PRO A 721 -39.01 51.99 14.38
C PRO A 721 -39.47 53.29 13.70
N GLN A 722 -39.15 53.43 12.41
CA GLN A 722 -39.84 54.41 11.56
C GLN A 722 -41.30 53.98 11.41
N PRO A 723 -42.25 54.90 11.41
CA PRO A 723 -43.67 54.57 11.30
C PRO A 723 -43.94 53.93 9.92
N VAL A 724 -44.31 52.70 9.95
CA VAL A 724 -44.73 51.96 8.74
C VAL A 724 -46.08 52.50 8.27
N GLN A 725 -46.14 53.11 7.09
CA GLN A 725 -47.40 53.40 6.41
C GLN A 725 -48.14 52.07 6.12
N ALA A 726 -49.42 52.04 6.55
CA ALA A 726 -50.26 50.88 6.34
C ALA A 726 -50.39 50.53 4.83
N PRO A 727 -50.31 49.30 4.42
CA PRO A 727 -50.50 48.89 3.03
C PRO A 727 -51.94 49.18 2.59
N PRO A 728 -52.17 49.56 1.32
CA PRO A 728 -53.54 49.81 0.82
C PRO A 728 -54.38 48.49 0.90
N PRO A 729 -55.69 48.58 1.16
CA PRO A 729 -56.55 47.46 1.31
C PRO A 729 -56.57 46.61 0.00
N PRO A 730 -56.65 45.28 0.10
CA PRO A 730 -56.63 44.41 -1.06
C PRO A 730 -57.87 44.67 -1.95
N PRO A 731 -57.78 44.54 -3.29
CA PRO A 731 -58.92 44.75 -4.17
C PRO A 731 -60.01 43.73 -3.85
N LYS A 732 -61.28 44.21 -3.75
CA LYS A 732 -62.47 43.37 -3.51
C LYS A 732 -62.60 42.28 -4.60
N LYS A 733 -62.48 41.02 -4.22
CA LYS A 733 -62.70 39.90 -5.13
C LYS A 733 -64.12 39.97 -5.70
N LEU A 734 -64.22 40.01 -7.00
CA LEU A 734 -65.50 39.91 -7.66
C LEU A 734 -66.22 38.59 -7.22
N PRO A 735 -67.57 38.64 -6.99
CA PRO A 735 -68.35 37.46 -6.66
C PRO A 735 -68.19 36.36 -7.73
N TRP A 736 -68.22 35.12 -7.28
CA TRP A 736 -67.92 33.97 -8.12
C TRP A 736 -68.80 33.89 -9.40
N TRP A 737 -70.07 34.33 -9.36
CA TRP A 737 -70.97 34.39 -10.49
C TRP A 737 -70.54 35.41 -11.56
N LYS A 738 -69.89 36.53 -11.22
CA LYS A 738 -69.31 37.49 -12.20
C LYS A 738 -68.06 36.91 -12.84
N ARG A 739 -67.26 36.08 -12.15
CA ARG A 739 -66.15 35.36 -12.74
C ARG A 739 -66.59 34.30 -13.72
N PHE A 740 -67.75 33.62 -13.45
CA PHE A 740 -68.34 32.64 -14.30
C PHE A 740 -68.89 33.27 -15.60
N TRP A 741 -69.55 34.41 -15.49
CA TRP A 741 -70.05 35.15 -16.66
C TRP A 741 -68.90 35.73 -17.55
N ASN A 742 -67.85 36.23 -16.99
CA ASN A 742 -66.70 36.69 -17.77
C ASN A 742 -66.01 35.53 -18.50
N TRP A 743 -65.96 34.35 -17.88
CA TRP A 743 -65.45 33.14 -18.54
C TRP A 743 -66.38 32.68 -19.69
N LEU A 744 -67.68 32.76 -19.52
CA LEU A 744 -68.65 32.37 -20.53
C LEU A 744 -68.70 33.32 -21.76
N MET A 745 -68.37 34.57 -21.53
CA MET A 745 -68.40 35.65 -22.57
C MET A 745 -67.03 35.98 -23.15
N GLY A 746 -65.98 35.23 -22.85
CA GLY A 746 -64.63 35.35 -23.41
C GLY A 746 -63.92 36.68 -23.11
N LYS A 747 -64.23 37.32 -21.97
CA LYS A 747 -63.60 38.58 -21.51
C LYS A 747 -62.69 38.36 -20.29
#